data_304cd7c5ccdd6c910c3fa6ccba2b22f7
#
_entry.id   304cd7c5ccdd6c910c3fa6ccba2b22f7
#
_cell.length_a   1.000
_cell.length_b   1.000
_cell.length_c   1.000
_cell.angle_alpha   90.00
_cell.angle_beta   90.00
_cell.angle_gamma   90.00
#
_symmetry.space_group_name_H-M   'P 1'
#
loop_
_entity.id
_entity.type
_entity.pdbx_description
1 polymer ?
#
loop_
_entity_poly.entity_id
_entity_poly.type
_entity_poly.pdbx_seq_one_letter_code
_entity_poly.pdbx_strand_id
1 'polypeptide(L)'
;MPFLDHSMGGESMQVDLDDVDDLFGDGAPLTLPSRPASKRLRQRLDNLRERGCCQTIAWSKSGTIASISPDGQQVQLRYIRANEKDATFSLSEPSPLSSWGTLPGGPLVHLTWSPVNSELAIIDAVGRLLILNFNTTLNRPTLSRRWDSDSLDDSQAIVGTYWLQNYPGPNPRMPPYTPSYAPAVKTGNSNNYHFQMTPIISTGPWHPQANKSALVSITRNGMLKLFWSQYNGKIEETTLELENSIYTDDLVTHAAVCSDRTKTLMVCMATASKQLRIVQVGLNWGTPKAEGAANAPPGNHPLNPTLSKRHLAVTSWFQPGSGDLHMDSSMSKITHIEMLPALLTSPQNKEWSPMIILTVRSFVPEQNSPYAQDTQSIIDRWELLSDQQQTVHSDIDQLGNRRNSVGSPPTNGSKLKKLDPVVVNKIVIGVNLVNFGKVLCFTYNDGSVEYRDRTTMDELHHDVNLDRIESVLDIGFSQSGEPSCLQVALSPTNFSLVQLCEDGQVKWHSIHYTLADIEAINDAQVSALVAGFTIATAQAASQGTQIDDILAVARNFANKDAFATEWVKTMVQMMKITVDYTEDTPHDHLIKNGILQMCLSITNYLGWRGDALPRQSWGKLSMIALNLRNTVIMITLSSNNITLNKTTLTPLDEPEVVNSLVGCVKWSTDLLAWLCDSLFCLFGDPKFMSLLKLPQSAPMTAYLNSQNEIALHLVLCSATRGLLSALCRRISLLDSFSTRAISWYETREKPNINNQNDPRAAAHAALYAAYQRMRRYTSSSLIKADDFDRLLTSLGADIRSAYSAALAGLEKPRSSNSQASQNQNASTQASQETIARGRQHCELGMLLLQAPPPFFVSVVDKFFNNDLKDFRANTDVAKLYFADYSLLEIDNEPQLLENRRARGIRVDLFKRVEISQKSSNTHNGTPLPWRACSRCASVMEDLAPVSTKPGISFLLRSHSNCSCGGRMAVLPQDEVKHN
;
A
#
# COMPACT_ATOMS: atom_id res chain seq x y z
N MET A 1 -1.31 52.23 35.45
CA MET A 1 -2.20 52.14 36.62
C MET A 1 -3.51 52.83 36.29
N PRO A 2 -4.66 52.25 36.64
CA PRO A 2 -4.91 50.97 37.27
C PRO A 2 -5.86 50.07 36.46
N PHE A 3 -5.92 48.84 36.84
CA PHE A 3 -6.82 47.75 36.53
C PHE A 3 -8.31 48.09 36.75
N LEU A 4 -9.20 47.55 35.94
CA LEU A 4 -10.57 47.17 36.33
C LEU A 4 -10.94 45.82 35.67
N ASP A 5 -10.97 44.88 36.56
CA ASP A 5 -11.50 43.55 36.45
C ASP A 5 -13.05 43.61 36.42
N HIS A 6 -13.71 43.04 35.46
CA HIS A 6 -15.15 42.71 35.54
C HIS A 6 -15.37 41.32 34.92
N SER A 7 -15.28 40.36 35.82
CA SER A 7 -15.99 39.09 35.64
C SER A 7 -17.51 39.31 35.66
N MET A 8 -18.15 39.10 34.57
CA MET A 8 -19.61 38.91 34.54
C MET A 8 -19.88 37.51 34.04
N GLY A 9 -20.45 36.69 34.91
CA GLY A 9 -20.94 35.37 34.61
C GLY A 9 -22.07 35.47 33.57
N GLY A 10 -21.83 34.78 32.45
CA GLY A 10 -22.87 34.56 31.45
C GLY A 10 -23.64 33.28 31.78
N GLU A 11 -24.86 33.43 32.31
CA GLU A 11 -25.84 32.36 32.31
C GLU A 11 -26.12 31.98 30.85
N SER A 12 -25.92 30.72 30.50
CA SER A 12 -26.33 30.17 29.22
C SER A 12 -27.86 30.04 29.24
N MET A 13 -28.57 30.93 28.57
CA MET A 13 -29.93 30.68 28.20
C MET A 13 -29.98 29.52 27.21
N GLN A 14 -30.45 28.36 27.65
CA GLN A 14 -30.98 27.35 26.75
C GLN A 14 -32.26 27.91 26.15
N VAL A 15 -32.24 28.31 24.90
CA VAL A 15 -33.41 28.59 24.12
C VAL A 15 -33.94 27.25 23.63
N ASP A 16 -35.12 26.85 24.04
CA ASP A 16 -35.84 25.72 23.51
C ASP A 16 -36.01 25.93 21.98
N LEU A 17 -35.55 24.99 21.17
CA LEU A 17 -35.63 25.05 19.72
C LEU A 17 -37.07 24.96 19.17
N ASP A 18 -38.00 24.55 19.97
CA ASP A 18 -39.40 24.36 19.56
C ASP A 18 -40.24 25.69 19.49
N ASP A 19 -39.74 26.77 20.08
CA ASP A 19 -40.46 28.08 20.06
C ASP A 19 -40.03 28.98 18.88
N VAL A 20 -39.05 28.58 18.07
CA VAL A 20 -38.51 29.40 16.95
C VAL A 20 -39.31 29.20 15.66
N ASP A 21 -39.93 28.04 15.48
CA ASP A 21 -40.69 27.71 14.26
C ASP A 21 -42.03 28.45 14.18
N ASP A 22 -42.58 28.89 15.31
CA ASP A 22 -43.84 29.64 15.33
C ASP A 22 -43.69 31.16 15.11
N LEU A 23 -42.47 31.68 15.13
CA LEU A 23 -42.23 33.13 14.98
C LEU A 23 -41.96 33.56 13.53
N PHE A 24 -41.58 32.63 12.68
CA PHE A 24 -41.29 32.87 11.25
C PHE A 24 -42.09 31.87 10.43
N GLY A 25 -43.32 32.20 10.12
CA GLY A 25 -44.17 31.39 9.25
C GLY A 25 -43.48 30.98 7.98
N ASP A 26 -43.89 29.87 7.34
CA ASP A 26 -43.42 29.21 6.11
C ASP A 26 -42.64 30.09 5.12
N GLY A 27 -41.47 30.54 5.51
CA GLY A 27 -40.50 31.28 4.71
C GLY A 27 -39.33 30.39 4.32
N ALA A 28 -38.95 30.48 3.07
CA ALA A 28 -37.80 29.81 2.51
C ALA A 28 -36.59 29.74 3.49
N PRO A 29 -35.82 28.65 3.53
CA PRO A 29 -34.76 28.50 4.48
C PRO A 29 -33.77 29.69 4.37
N LEU A 30 -33.56 30.36 5.52
CA LEU A 30 -32.60 31.44 5.64
C LEU A 30 -31.20 30.87 5.30
N THR A 31 -30.82 31.04 4.06
CA THR A 31 -29.44 30.81 3.67
C THR A 31 -28.59 31.89 4.32
N LEU A 32 -27.80 31.49 5.35
CA LEU A 32 -26.79 32.37 5.92
C LEU A 32 -25.86 32.83 4.79
N PRO A 33 -25.53 34.13 4.71
CA PRO A 33 -24.66 34.64 3.67
C PRO A 33 -23.33 33.86 3.75
N SER A 34 -22.90 33.27 2.63
CA SER A 34 -21.65 32.54 2.55
C SER A 34 -20.50 33.43 3.03
N ARG A 35 -19.65 32.91 3.92
CA ARG A 35 -18.48 33.64 4.39
C ARG A 35 -17.66 34.11 3.16
N PRO A 36 -17.24 35.39 3.09
CA PRO A 36 -16.44 35.86 1.97
C PRO A 36 -15.17 35.02 1.85
N ALA A 37 -14.85 34.61 0.61
CA ALA A 37 -13.68 33.80 0.35
C ALA A 37 -12.40 34.49 0.79
N SER A 38 -11.52 33.72 1.46
CA SER A 38 -10.26 34.26 1.97
C SER A 38 -9.33 34.71 0.83
N LYS A 39 -8.39 35.57 1.16
CA LYS A 39 -7.34 36.01 0.23
C LYS A 39 -6.51 34.84 -0.29
N ARG A 40 -6.23 33.84 0.54
CA ARG A 40 -5.46 32.64 0.15
C ARG A 40 -6.23 31.74 -0.80
N LEU A 41 -7.52 31.56 -0.59
CA LEU A 41 -8.35 30.80 -1.51
C LEU A 41 -8.40 31.45 -2.90
N ARG A 42 -8.55 32.78 -2.98
CA ARG A 42 -8.50 33.53 -4.26
C ARG A 42 -7.15 33.33 -4.95
N GLN A 43 -6.06 33.47 -4.24
CA GLN A 43 -4.72 33.22 -4.76
C GLN A 43 -4.57 31.77 -5.27
N ARG A 44 -5.14 30.80 -4.55
CA ARG A 44 -5.16 29.39 -4.97
C ARG A 44 -5.93 29.21 -6.27
N LEU A 45 -7.10 29.83 -6.40
CA LEU A 45 -7.89 29.78 -7.63
C LEU A 45 -7.15 30.42 -8.81
N ASP A 46 -6.44 31.51 -8.59
CA ASP A 46 -5.64 32.15 -9.65
C ASP A 46 -4.49 31.27 -10.11
N ASN A 47 -3.81 30.58 -9.18
CA ASN A 47 -2.81 29.56 -9.52
C ASN A 47 -3.41 28.41 -10.35
N LEU A 48 -4.61 27.94 -9.98
CA LEU A 48 -5.33 26.90 -10.71
C LEU A 48 -5.76 27.34 -12.11
N ARG A 49 -6.10 28.62 -12.27
CA ARG A 49 -6.48 29.21 -13.58
C ARG A 49 -5.29 29.48 -14.49
N GLU A 50 -4.13 29.70 -13.90
CA GLU A 50 -2.91 30.00 -14.65
C GLU A 50 -2.29 28.77 -15.30
N ARG A 51 -2.33 27.62 -14.61
CA ARG A 51 -1.71 26.37 -15.08
C ARG A 51 -2.39 25.12 -14.56
N GLY A 52 -2.43 24.06 -15.37
CA GLY A 52 -3.00 22.78 -15.00
C GLY A 52 -2.18 22.01 -13.95
N CYS A 53 -0.86 22.20 -13.88
CA CYS A 53 0.02 21.54 -12.93
C CYS A 53 0.31 22.44 -11.73
N CYS A 54 -0.49 22.34 -10.68
CA CYS A 54 -0.30 23.07 -9.42
C CYS A 54 -0.70 22.27 -8.18
N GLN A 55 -0.46 20.96 -8.19
CA GLN A 55 -0.71 20.09 -7.05
C GLN A 55 0.44 20.19 -6.05
N THR A 56 0.20 20.84 -4.90
CA THR A 56 1.23 21.10 -3.87
C THR A 56 1.26 20.06 -2.76
N ILE A 57 0.29 19.14 -2.72
CA ILE A 57 0.26 18.02 -1.78
C ILE A 57 -0.12 16.73 -2.53
N ALA A 58 0.60 15.64 -2.26
CA ALA A 58 0.36 14.36 -2.90
C ALA A 58 0.69 13.18 -1.97
N TRP A 59 -0.12 12.13 -2.00
CA TRP A 59 0.02 10.93 -1.18
C TRP A 59 0.40 9.73 -2.05
N SER A 60 1.51 9.05 -1.74
CA SER A 60 1.98 7.87 -2.47
C SER A 60 1.28 6.59 -2.00
N LYS A 61 1.21 5.59 -2.87
CA LYS A 61 0.72 4.25 -2.51
C LYS A 61 1.60 3.56 -1.44
N SER A 62 2.85 3.98 -1.27
CA SER A 62 3.76 3.47 -0.23
C SER A 62 3.57 4.11 1.14
N GLY A 63 2.71 5.14 1.26
CA GLY A 63 2.39 5.81 2.51
C GLY A 63 3.12 7.14 2.74
N THR A 64 3.98 7.59 1.82
CA THR A 64 4.64 8.91 1.93
C THR A 64 3.72 10.01 1.44
N ILE A 65 3.57 11.06 2.24
CA ILE A 65 2.85 12.28 1.93
C ILE A 65 3.89 13.37 1.66
N ALA A 66 3.88 13.93 0.46
CA ALA A 66 4.75 15.05 0.09
C ALA A 66 3.92 16.32 -0.01
N SER A 67 4.41 17.41 0.57
CA SER A 67 3.80 18.75 0.48
C SER A 67 4.84 19.80 0.21
N ILE A 68 4.51 20.81 -0.61
CA ILE A 68 5.34 21.99 -0.83
C ILE A 68 5.09 22.95 0.32
N SER A 69 6.17 23.53 0.86
CA SER A 69 6.07 24.56 1.90
C SER A 69 5.33 25.81 1.39
N PRO A 70 4.69 26.60 2.27
CA PRO A 70 3.90 27.77 1.85
C PRO A 70 4.68 28.82 1.06
N ASP A 71 5.99 28.88 1.23
CA ASP A 71 6.91 29.75 0.48
C ASP A 71 7.33 29.19 -0.88
N GLY A 72 6.92 27.94 -1.20
CA GLY A 72 7.27 27.26 -2.44
C GLY A 72 8.74 26.81 -2.53
N GLN A 73 9.52 26.90 -1.44
CA GLN A 73 10.96 26.68 -1.48
C GLN A 73 11.38 25.24 -1.17
N GLN A 74 10.57 24.50 -0.41
CA GLN A 74 10.94 23.18 0.09
C GLN A 74 9.80 22.18 -0.06
N VAL A 75 10.17 20.91 -0.17
CA VAL A 75 9.25 19.79 -0.01
C VAL A 75 9.38 19.23 1.39
N GLN A 76 8.26 19.05 2.05
CA GLN A 76 8.14 18.42 3.36
C GLN A 76 7.54 17.05 3.20
N LEU A 77 8.14 16.05 3.81
CA LEU A 77 7.65 14.67 3.79
C LEU A 77 7.00 14.33 5.13
N ARG A 78 5.86 13.67 5.06
CA ARG A 78 5.13 13.12 6.21
C ARG A 78 4.66 11.72 5.91
N TYR A 79 4.24 10.99 6.92
CA TYR A 79 3.60 9.68 6.84
C TYR A 79 2.72 9.47 8.08
N ILE A 80 1.72 8.62 7.99
CA ILE A 80 0.98 8.20 9.19
C ILE A 80 1.76 7.11 9.91
N ARG A 81 1.78 7.17 11.24
CA ARG A 81 2.48 6.20 12.07
C ARG A 81 1.67 5.84 13.30
N ALA A 82 1.80 4.58 13.72
CA ALA A 82 1.23 4.13 14.97
C ALA A 82 2.09 4.56 16.17
N ASN A 83 1.45 5.02 17.20
CA ASN A 83 2.07 5.40 18.48
C ASN A 83 2.38 4.13 19.29
N GLU A 84 3.56 4.06 19.89
CA GLU A 84 3.96 2.93 20.74
C GLU A 84 3.09 2.76 22.00
N LYS A 85 2.58 3.86 22.57
CA LYS A 85 1.86 3.83 23.84
C LYS A 85 0.46 3.25 23.75
N ASP A 86 -0.28 3.56 22.70
CA ASP A 86 -1.70 3.23 22.56
C ASP A 86 -2.06 2.59 21.21
N ALA A 87 -1.08 2.45 20.31
CA ALA A 87 -1.23 1.95 18.95
C ALA A 87 -2.19 2.79 18.06
N THR A 88 -2.51 4.02 18.42
CA THR A 88 -3.28 4.92 17.56
C THR A 88 -2.41 5.50 16.45
N PHE A 89 -3.00 5.76 15.28
CA PHE A 89 -2.28 6.42 14.20
C PHE A 89 -2.32 7.95 14.34
N SER A 90 -1.22 8.57 13.98
CA SER A 90 -1.10 10.03 13.88
C SER A 90 -0.24 10.41 12.67
N LEU A 91 -0.37 11.65 12.21
CA LEU A 91 0.52 12.20 11.19
C LEU A 91 1.90 12.48 11.82
N SER A 92 2.98 12.09 11.12
CA SER A 92 4.34 12.37 11.57
C SER A 92 4.68 13.85 11.47
N GLU A 93 5.68 14.27 12.23
CA GLU A 93 6.30 15.57 12.03
C GLU A 93 6.87 15.72 10.61
N PRO A 94 6.92 16.94 10.07
CA PRO A 94 7.46 17.18 8.74
C PRO A 94 8.96 16.91 8.69
N SER A 95 9.38 16.10 7.73
CA SER A 95 10.80 15.87 7.40
C SER A 95 11.16 16.72 6.16
N PRO A 96 11.90 17.82 6.30
CA PRO A 96 12.24 18.67 5.16
C PRO A 96 13.28 17.99 4.25
N LEU A 97 13.12 18.14 2.95
CA LEU A 97 14.10 17.72 1.95
C LEU A 97 15.21 18.78 1.78
N SER A 98 16.08 18.88 2.78
CA SER A 98 17.13 19.93 2.82
C SER A 98 18.33 19.67 1.92
N SER A 99 18.56 18.44 1.50
CA SER A 99 19.80 18.03 0.80
C SER A 99 19.80 18.27 -0.70
N TRP A 100 18.66 18.53 -1.31
CA TRP A 100 18.53 18.58 -2.78
C TRP A 100 18.39 20.00 -3.34
N GLY A 101 18.27 20.99 -2.47
CA GLY A 101 18.18 22.40 -2.81
C GLY A 101 16.86 22.76 -3.54
N THR A 102 16.63 24.05 -3.66
CA THR A 102 15.60 24.59 -4.55
C THR A 102 16.04 24.47 -6.00
N LEU A 103 15.08 24.16 -6.89
CA LEU A 103 15.33 24.34 -8.31
C LEU A 103 15.49 25.83 -8.61
N PRO A 104 16.49 26.25 -9.39
CA PRO A 104 16.76 27.68 -9.63
C PRO A 104 15.72 28.40 -10.51
N GLY A 105 14.67 27.71 -10.94
CA GLY A 105 13.61 28.21 -11.80
C GLY A 105 12.47 28.93 -11.09
N GLY A 106 12.58 29.15 -9.78
CA GLY A 106 11.53 29.79 -8.97
C GLY A 106 10.82 28.80 -8.03
N PRO A 107 9.63 29.16 -7.50
CA PRO A 107 8.95 28.34 -6.53
C PRO A 107 8.55 26.97 -7.12
N LEU A 108 8.56 25.96 -6.28
CA LEU A 108 8.01 24.64 -6.57
C LEU A 108 6.48 24.74 -6.68
N VAL A 109 5.89 24.10 -7.67
CA VAL A 109 4.47 24.25 -7.98
C VAL A 109 3.70 22.95 -8.05
N HIS A 110 4.38 21.80 -8.33
CA HIS A 110 3.67 20.56 -8.58
C HIS A 110 4.43 19.34 -8.10
N LEU A 111 3.68 18.40 -7.51
CA LEU A 111 4.15 17.10 -7.04
C LEU A 111 3.32 16.00 -7.67
N THR A 112 3.98 14.95 -8.17
CA THR A 112 3.27 13.76 -8.68
C THR A 112 4.05 12.48 -8.41
N TRP A 113 3.33 11.44 -7.93
CA TRP A 113 3.90 10.13 -7.62
C TRP A 113 3.77 9.14 -8.76
N SER A 114 4.81 8.34 -8.99
CA SER A 114 4.77 7.24 -9.95
C SER A 114 3.85 6.11 -9.46
N PRO A 115 3.19 5.38 -10.38
CA PRO A 115 2.36 4.23 -10.02
C PRO A 115 3.19 3.04 -9.50
N VAL A 116 4.52 3.04 -9.71
CA VAL A 116 5.48 2.05 -9.16
C VAL A 116 5.75 2.27 -7.67
N ASN A 117 5.18 3.33 -7.07
CA ASN A 117 5.25 3.70 -5.64
C ASN A 117 6.62 4.17 -5.15
N SER A 118 7.58 4.35 -6.00
CA SER A 118 8.94 4.65 -5.57
C SER A 118 9.48 6.00 -6.02
N GLU A 119 8.82 6.68 -6.96
CA GLU A 119 9.36 7.90 -7.53
C GLU A 119 8.41 9.08 -7.38
N LEU A 120 8.96 10.20 -6.93
CA LEU A 120 8.29 11.49 -6.85
C LEU A 120 8.90 12.44 -7.87
N ALA A 121 8.08 12.99 -8.75
CA ALA A 121 8.47 14.11 -9.59
C ALA A 121 8.08 15.42 -8.91
N ILE A 122 9.02 16.35 -8.85
CA ILE A 122 8.89 17.68 -8.28
C ILE A 122 9.16 18.67 -9.42
N ILE A 123 8.27 19.64 -9.62
CA ILE A 123 8.30 20.57 -10.74
C ILE A 123 8.24 22.00 -10.23
N ASP A 124 9.08 22.88 -10.78
CA ASP A 124 9.08 24.30 -10.50
C ASP A 124 8.22 25.13 -11.47
N ALA A 125 8.17 26.43 -11.23
CA ALA A 125 7.32 27.37 -11.99
C ALA A 125 7.67 27.46 -13.48
N VAL A 126 8.93 27.20 -13.87
CA VAL A 126 9.40 27.26 -15.27
C VAL A 126 9.53 25.89 -15.94
N GLY A 127 9.07 24.83 -15.29
CA GLY A 127 9.03 23.49 -15.86
C GLY A 127 10.29 22.65 -15.66
N ARG A 128 11.18 23.02 -14.76
CA ARG A 128 12.31 22.19 -14.36
C ARG A 128 11.82 21.03 -13.50
N LEU A 129 12.46 19.89 -13.67
CA LEU A 129 12.00 18.63 -13.11
C LEU A 129 13.09 17.98 -12.25
N LEU A 130 12.68 17.48 -11.08
CA LEU A 130 13.48 16.67 -10.18
C LEU A 130 12.74 15.34 -9.95
N ILE A 131 13.40 14.20 -10.13
CA ILE A 131 12.85 12.88 -9.80
C ILE A 131 13.64 12.28 -8.64
N LEU A 132 12.94 11.99 -7.55
CA LEU A 132 13.45 11.35 -6.34
C LEU A 132 12.93 9.92 -6.23
N ASN A 133 13.76 9.04 -5.66
CA ASN A 133 13.43 7.64 -5.45
C ASN A 133 13.33 7.29 -3.96
N PHE A 134 12.21 6.66 -3.55
CA PHE A 134 11.84 6.30 -2.18
C PHE A 134 11.90 4.78 -1.92
N ASN A 135 12.76 4.04 -2.60
CA ASN A 135 12.81 2.59 -2.47
C ASN A 135 13.20 2.09 -1.08
N THR A 136 13.92 2.88 -0.28
CA THR A 136 14.51 2.43 0.98
C THR A 136 13.78 2.90 2.23
N THR A 137 13.20 4.09 2.22
CA THR A 137 12.50 4.69 3.39
C THR A 137 11.39 5.62 2.94
N LEU A 138 10.45 5.93 3.87
CA LEU A 138 9.35 6.86 3.62
C LEU A 138 9.80 8.32 3.54
N ASN A 139 10.86 8.70 4.25
CA ASN A 139 11.24 10.10 4.44
C ASN A 139 12.69 10.45 4.04
N ARG A 140 13.46 9.51 3.49
CA ARG A 140 14.82 9.76 2.98
C ARG A 140 14.98 9.19 1.57
N PRO A 141 14.66 9.98 0.54
CA PRO A 141 14.84 9.57 -0.84
C PRO A 141 16.27 9.68 -1.32
N THR A 142 16.52 9.09 -2.48
CA THR A 142 17.74 9.27 -3.27
C THR A 142 17.42 10.02 -4.56
N LEU A 143 18.34 10.84 -5.06
CA LEU A 143 18.20 11.54 -6.33
C LEU A 143 18.33 10.56 -7.50
N SER A 144 17.32 10.52 -8.38
CA SER A 144 17.38 9.75 -9.62
C SER A 144 17.82 10.62 -10.80
N ARG A 145 17.24 11.79 -10.96
CA ARG A 145 17.56 12.71 -12.04
C ARG A 145 17.16 14.15 -11.73
N ARG A 146 17.91 15.11 -12.27
CA ARG A 146 17.66 16.53 -12.17
C ARG A 146 17.82 17.20 -13.55
N TRP A 147 16.83 17.97 -13.97
CA TRP A 147 16.82 18.77 -15.18
C TRP A 147 16.68 20.25 -14.81
N ASP A 148 17.78 20.89 -14.54
CA ASP A 148 17.86 22.30 -14.13
C ASP A 148 18.85 23.12 -14.99
N SER A 149 19.42 22.50 -16.00
CA SER A 149 20.40 23.13 -16.89
C SER A 149 19.78 23.95 -18.03
N ASP A 150 18.46 23.79 -18.26
CA ASP A 150 17.75 24.48 -19.32
C ASP A 150 17.61 25.97 -19.01
N SER A 151 17.52 26.79 -20.06
CA SER A 151 17.26 28.21 -19.90
C SER A 151 15.94 28.49 -19.19
N LEU A 152 15.89 29.61 -18.45
CA LEU A 152 14.66 30.10 -17.83
C LEU A 152 13.72 30.61 -18.94
N ASP A 153 12.69 29.82 -19.26
CA ASP A 153 11.68 30.15 -20.28
C ASP A 153 10.32 29.70 -19.78
N ASP A 154 9.43 30.63 -19.49
CA ASP A 154 8.07 30.38 -19.01
C ASP A 154 7.24 29.57 -20.02
N SER A 155 7.59 29.56 -21.32
CA SER A 155 6.94 28.72 -22.31
C SER A 155 7.18 27.21 -22.07
N GLN A 156 8.24 26.85 -21.34
CA GLN A 156 8.55 25.48 -20.93
C GLN A 156 7.82 25.03 -19.67
N ALA A 157 7.07 25.93 -18.99
CA ALA A 157 6.30 25.57 -17.81
C ALA A 157 5.40 24.38 -18.09
N ILE A 158 5.40 23.40 -17.18
CA ILE A 158 4.61 22.17 -17.32
C ILE A 158 3.16 22.45 -16.92
N VAL A 159 2.23 22.07 -17.81
CA VAL A 159 0.78 22.27 -17.66
C VAL A 159 -0.02 20.98 -17.62
N GLY A 160 0.62 19.83 -17.84
CA GLY A 160 0.03 18.50 -17.71
C GLY A 160 1.09 17.45 -17.41
N THR A 161 0.79 16.49 -16.54
CA THR A 161 1.66 15.36 -16.21
C THR A 161 0.87 14.06 -16.21
N TYR A 162 1.52 12.97 -16.62
CA TYR A 162 0.94 11.64 -16.58
C TYR A 162 2.03 10.57 -16.45
N TRP A 163 1.91 9.74 -15.43
CA TRP A 163 2.76 8.57 -15.31
C TRP A 163 2.14 7.40 -16.05
N LEU A 164 2.92 6.74 -16.90
CA LEU A 164 2.46 5.52 -17.57
C LEU A 164 2.08 4.46 -16.53
N GLN A 165 0.96 3.79 -16.76
CA GLN A 165 0.51 2.69 -15.90
C GLN A 165 1.52 1.54 -15.92
N ASN A 166 1.60 0.80 -14.83
CA ASN A 166 2.41 -0.41 -14.77
C ASN A 166 1.73 -1.52 -15.58
N TYR A 167 2.56 -2.38 -16.17
CA TYR A 167 2.06 -3.62 -16.75
C TYR A 167 1.54 -4.53 -15.61
N PRO A 168 0.25 -4.83 -15.53
CA PRO A 168 -0.32 -5.54 -14.38
C PRO A 168 -0.17 -7.06 -14.41
N GLY A 169 0.41 -7.63 -15.45
CA GLY A 169 0.44 -9.08 -15.63
C GLY A 169 1.81 -9.73 -15.45
N PRO A 170 1.89 -10.92 -14.84
CA PRO A 170 3.13 -11.69 -14.76
C PRO A 170 3.50 -12.33 -16.11
N ASN A 171 2.58 -12.42 -17.06
CA ASN A 171 2.77 -13.10 -18.32
C ASN A 171 2.36 -12.19 -19.50
N PRO A 172 3.29 -11.79 -20.38
CA PRO A 172 2.99 -10.93 -21.53
C PRO A 172 2.05 -11.55 -22.57
N ARG A 173 1.76 -12.85 -22.46
CA ARG A 173 0.81 -13.55 -23.36
C ARG A 173 -0.64 -13.45 -22.91
N MET A 174 -0.91 -13.07 -21.66
CA MET A 174 -2.26 -12.86 -21.16
C MET A 174 -2.65 -11.37 -21.26
N PRO A 175 -3.93 -11.05 -21.53
CA PRO A 175 -4.38 -9.67 -21.44
C PRO A 175 -4.04 -9.13 -20.04
N PRO A 176 -3.40 -7.96 -19.94
CA PRO A 176 -3.06 -7.40 -18.65
C PRO A 176 -4.35 -7.00 -17.93
N TYR A 177 -4.58 -7.57 -16.78
CA TYR A 177 -5.70 -7.21 -15.92
C TYR A 177 -5.26 -7.02 -14.48
N THR A 178 -5.93 -6.11 -13.79
CA THR A 178 -5.83 -5.96 -12.34
C THR A 178 -7.05 -6.61 -11.71
N PRO A 179 -6.87 -7.52 -10.73
CA PRO A 179 -7.98 -8.04 -9.96
C PRO A 179 -8.73 -6.89 -9.26
N SER A 180 -10.03 -6.85 -9.46
CA SER A 180 -10.96 -5.97 -8.75
C SER A 180 -12.15 -6.81 -8.32
N TYR A 181 -13.04 -6.24 -7.53
CA TYR A 181 -14.20 -6.93 -7.01
C TYR A 181 -15.46 -6.16 -7.34
N ALA A 182 -16.52 -6.88 -7.71
CA ALA A 182 -17.86 -6.33 -7.79
C ALA A 182 -18.36 -5.99 -6.37
N PRO A 183 -19.39 -5.16 -6.25
CA PRO A 183 -20.02 -4.92 -4.96
C PRO A 183 -20.37 -6.22 -4.24
N ALA A 184 -20.11 -6.29 -2.95
CA ALA A 184 -20.53 -7.42 -2.13
C ALA A 184 -22.05 -7.42 -2.00
N VAL A 185 -22.70 -8.52 -2.32
CA VAL A 185 -24.16 -8.67 -2.29
C VAL A 185 -24.53 -9.62 -1.17
N LYS A 186 -25.47 -9.20 -0.32
CA LYS A 186 -26.01 -10.00 0.78
C LYS A 186 -26.74 -11.23 0.28
N THR A 187 -26.50 -12.38 0.87
CA THR A 187 -27.08 -13.65 0.44
C THR A 187 -28.36 -13.97 1.21
N GLY A 188 -29.51 -13.71 0.62
CA GLY A 188 -30.83 -13.97 1.23
C GLY A 188 -31.00 -13.25 2.58
N ASN A 189 -31.59 -13.92 3.57
CA ASN A 189 -31.79 -13.38 4.92
C ASN A 189 -30.60 -13.60 5.86
N SER A 190 -29.49 -14.15 5.36
CA SER A 190 -28.26 -14.35 6.15
C SER A 190 -27.43 -13.08 6.18
N ASN A 191 -26.56 -12.93 7.20
CA ASN A 191 -25.58 -11.84 7.26
C ASN A 191 -24.32 -12.13 6.42
N ASN A 192 -24.36 -13.09 5.51
CA ASN A 192 -23.23 -13.44 4.65
C ASN A 192 -23.27 -12.67 3.33
N TYR A 193 -22.10 -12.27 2.86
CA TYR A 193 -21.93 -11.57 1.58
C TYR A 193 -21.28 -12.47 0.53
N HIS A 194 -21.75 -12.33 -0.69
CA HIS A 194 -21.14 -12.93 -1.86
C HIS A 194 -20.20 -11.94 -2.56
N PHE A 195 -19.00 -12.39 -2.87
CA PHE A 195 -17.97 -11.60 -3.54
C PHE A 195 -17.67 -12.17 -4.92
N GLN A 196 -17.62 -11.32 -5.92
CA GLN A 196 -17.27 -11.72 -7.28
C GLN A 196 -16.06 -10.94 -7.77
N MET A 197 -15.02 -11.63 -8.20
CA MET A 197 -13.87 -11.01 -8.84
C MET A 197 -14.25 -10.54 -10.25
N THR A 198 -13.98 -9.28 -10.54
CA THR A 198 -14.13 -8.65 -11.86
C THR A 198 -12.77 -8.14 -12.32
N PRO A 199 -12.16 -8.74 -13.38
CA PRO A 199 -10.89 -8.26 -13.88
C PRO A 199 -11.06 -6.90 -14.57
N ILE A 200 -10.24 -5.93 -14.21
CA ILE A 200 -10.14 -4.67 -14.93
C ILE A 200 -8.99 -4.77 -15.92
N ILE A 201 -9.30 -4.63 -17.20
CA ILE A 201 -8.31 -4.65 -18.26
C ILE A 201 -7.58 -3.31 -18.26
N SER A 202 -6.26 -3.37 -18.09
CA SER A 202 -5.41 -2.20 -18.20
C SER A 202 -5.12 -1.89 -19.66
N THR A 203 -5.25 -0.62 -20.03
CA THR A 203 -4.93 -0.10 -21.35
C THR A 203 -3.53 0.53 -21.31
N GLY A 204 -2.64 0.11 -22.26
CA GLY A 204 -1.30 0.69 -22.39
C GLY A 204 -1.32 2.07 -23.04
N PRO A 205 -0.16 2.67 -23.30
CA PRO A 205 1.17 2.04 -23.29
C PRO A 205 1.75 1.84 -21.89
N TRP A 206 2.52 0.76 -21.72
CA TRP A 206 3.25 0.46 -20.47
C TRP A 206 4.75 0.57 -20.69
N HIS A 207 5.49 0.78 -19.60
CA HIS A 207 6.94 0.58 -19.63
C HIS A 207 7.26 -0.89 -19.88
N PRO A 208 8.24 -1.24 -20.76
CA PRO A 208 8.57 -2.64 -21.06
C PRO A 208 9.01 -3.47 -19.86
N GLN A 209 9.53 -2.82 -18.83
CA GLN A 209 9.95 -3.44 -17.57
C GLN A 209 8.95 -3.10 -16.47
N ALA A 210 8.40 -4.13 -15.82
CA ALA A 210 7.31 -4.02 -14.84
C ALA A 210 7.64 -3.14 -13.62
N ASN A 211 8.93 -3.02 -13.25
CA ASN A 211 9.37 -2.29 -12.07
C ASN A 211 9.99 -0.93 -12.40
N LYS A 212 9.77 -0.42 -13.61
CA LYS A 212 10.28 0.87 -14.07
C LYS A 212 9.14 1.80 -14.41
N SER A 213 9.39 3.08 -14.26
CA SER A 213 8.42 4.13 -14.52
C SER A 213 8.77 4.94 -15.75
N ALA A 214 7.75 5.61 -16.30
CA ALA A 214 7.93 6.64 -17.31
C ALA A 214 6.92 7.76 -17.08
N LEU A 215 7.41 9.00 -17.11
CA LEU A 215 6.62 10.21 -16.92
C LEU A 215 6.47 10.94 -18.24
N VAL A 216 5.24 11.29 -18.58
CA VAL A 216 4.90 12.23 -19.68
C VAL A 216 4.62 13.58 -19.07
N SER A 217 5.20 14.62 -19.60
CA SER A 217 4.86 16.00 -19.28
C SER A 217 4.54 16.79 -20.55
N ILE A 218 3.64 17.76 -20.42
CA ILE A 218 3.24 18.66 -21.50
C ILE A 218 3.57 20.08 -21.06
N THR A 219 4.27 20.79 -21.92
CA THR A 219 4.69 22.16 -21.67
C THR A 219 3.70 23.18 -22.25
N ARG A 220 3.77 24.38 -21.74
CA ARG A 220 2.91 25.50 -22.15
C ARG A 220 3.01 25.83 -23.65
N ASN A 221 4.17 25.62 -24.27
CA ASN A 221 4.39 25.75 -25.70
C ASN A 221 3.98 24.50 -26.51
N GLY A 222 3.29 23.52 -25.92
CA GLY A 222 2.75 22.37 -26.64
C GLY A 222 3.77 21.25 -26.94
N MET A 223 4.92 21.20 -26.23
CA MET A 223 5.85 20.10 -26.34
C MET A 223 5.46 18.99 -25.37
N LEU A 224 5.47 17.74 -25.82
CA LEU A 224 5.40 16.56 -24.98
C LEU A 224 6.82 16.07 -24.72
N LYS A 225 7.17 15.90 -23.45
CA LYS A 225 8.44 15.30 -23.00
C LYS A 225 8.13 13.95 -22.33
N LEU A 226 8.82 12.91 -22.75
CA LEU A 226 8.74 11.58 -22.13
C LEU A 226 10.07 11.33 -21.41
N PHE A 227 9.99 11.05 -20.10
CA PHE A 227 11.10 10.64 -19.25
C PHE A 227 10.92 9.17 -18.88
N TRP A 228 11.93 8.32 -19.09
CA TRP A 228 11.83 6.89 -18.78
C TRP A 228 13.08 6.34 -18.13
N SER A 229 12.90 5.34 -17.26
CA SER A 229 13.98 4.64 -16.63
C SER A 229 14.57 3.56 -17.58
N GLN A 230 15.86 3.61 -17.83
CA GLN A 230 16.58 2.54 -18.51
C GLN A 230 16.74 1.32 -17.59
N TYR A 231 17.19 0.19 -18.16
CA TYR A 231 17.49 -1.03 -17.41
C TYR A 231 18.43 -0.80 -16.22
N ASN A 232 19.48 0.00 -16.41
CA ASN A 232 20.46 0.34 -15.37
C ASN A 232 19.97 1.37 -14.35
N GLY A 233 18.73 1.84 -14.47
CA GLY A 233 18.13 2.85 -13.61
C GLY A 233 18.43 4.29 -14.00
N LYS A 234 19.22 4.54 -15.06
CA LYS A 234 19.41 5.87 -15.61
C LYS A 234 18.10 6.33 -16.23
N ILE A 235 17.71 7.57 -15.98
CA ILE A 235 16.53 8.19 -16.61
C ILE A 235 16.98 9.00 -17.83
N GLU A 236 16.30 8.78 -18.95
CA GLU A 236 16.52 9.46 -20.21
C GLU A 236 15.24 10.17 -20.66
N GLU A 237 15.35 11.03 -21.68
CA GLU A 237 14.23 11.82 -22.20
C GLU A 237 14.18 11.84 -23.72
N THR A 238 12.96 11.99 -24.25
CA THR A 238 12.69 12.32 -25.66
C THR A 238 11.52 13.28 -25.73
N THR A 239 11.42 14.03 -26.82
CA THR A 239 10.44 15.08 -27.00
C THR A 239 9.63 14.88 -28.28
N LEU A 240 8.40 15.36 -28.28
CA LEU A 240 7.51 15.43 -29.44
C LEU A 240 6.76 16.77 -29.43
N GLU A 241 6.85 17.51 -30.47
CA GLU A 241 6.03 18.72 -30.68
C GLU A 241 4.58 18.29 -30.97
N LEU A 242 3.63 18.61 -30.08
CA LEU A 242 2.20 18.33 -30.31
C LEU A 242 1.55 19.39 -31.19
N GLU A 243 1.89 20.63 -30.99
CA GLU A 243 1.43 21.81 -31.74
C GLU A 243 2.61 22.58 -32.31
N ASN A 244 2.39 23.38 -33.36
CA ASN A 244 3.41 24.26 -33.90
C ASN A 244 3.58 25.51 -33.01
N SER A 245 4.05 25.26 -31.79
CA SER A 245 4.10 26.25 -30.71
C SER A 245 5.13 27.36 -30.93
N ILE A 246 6.10 27.15 -31.83
CA ILE A 246 7.13 28.17 -32.15
C ILE A 246 6.53 29.34 -32.90
N TYR A 247 5.37 29.15 -33.57
CA TYR A 247 4.76 30.13 -34.46
C TYR A 247 3.39 30.64 -34.02
N THR A 248 2.89 30.19 -32.85
CA THR A 248 1.56 30.58 -32.38
C THR A 248 1.60 31.18 -30.99
N ASP A 249 0.93 32.31 -30.79
CA ASP A 249 0.72 32.91 -29.45
C ASP A 249 -0.36 32.17 -28.62
N ASP A 250 -0.90 31.08 -29.14
CA ASP A 250 -1.95 30.30 -28.50
C ASP A 250 -1.36 29.24 -27.54
N LEU A 251 -0.96 29.70 -26.36
CA LEU A 251 -0.32 28.88 -25.36
C LEU A 251 -1.29 27.87 -24.72
N VAL A 252 -0.81 26.67 -24.45
CA VAL A 252 -1.54 25.65 -23.65
C VAL A 252 -1.56 26.09 -22.19
N THR A 253 -2.73 26.17 -21.60
CA THR A 253 -2.91 26.50 -20.18
C THR A 253 -3.03 25.26 -19.30
N HIS A 254 -3.78 24.25 -19.76
CA HIS A 254 -4.05 23.00 -19.04
C HIS A 254 -3.94 21.83 -20.01
N ALA A 255 -3.44 20.70 -19.53
CA ALA A 255 -3.42 19.46 -20.28
C ALA A 255 -3.71 18.25 -19.38
N ALA A 256 -4.52 17.33 -19.90
CA ALA A 256 -4.80 16.03 -19.30
C ALA A 256 -4.40 14.92 -20.25
N VAL A 257 -3.95 13.80 -19.70
CA VAL A 257 -3.50 12.64 -20.47
C VAL A 257 -4.12 11.38 -19.89
N CYS A 258 -4.58 10.49 -20.74
CA CYS A 258 -4.98 9.15 -20.32
C CYS A 258 -4.50 8.09 -21.33
N SER A 259 -4.56 6.82 -20.92
CA SER A 259 -4.33 5.67 -21.79
C SER A 259 -5.57 5.37 -22.63
N ASP A 260 -5.38 4.91 -23.87
CA ASP A 260 -6.46 4.46 -24.74
C ASP A 260 -6.43 2.95 -24.97
N ARG A 261 -7.60 2.39 -25.33
CA ARG A 261 -7.78 0.98 -25.70
C ARG A 261 -6.82 0.49 -26.81
N THR A 262 -6.35 1.39 -27.66
CA THR A 262 -5.40 1.11 -28.75
C THR A 262 -3.94 1.09 -28.32
N LYS A 263 -3.66 1.15 -27.00
CA LYS A 263 -2.33 1.22 -26.41
C LYS A 263 -1.56 2.48 -26.80
N THR A 264 -2.28 3.57 -27.02
CA THR A 264 -1.75 4.91 -27.26
C THR A 264 -2.11 5.84 -26.11
N LEU A 265 -1.51 7.00 -26.06
CA LEU A 265 -1.88 8.06 -25.15
C LEU A 265 -2.86 9.01 -25.82
N MET A 266 -3.87 9.42 -25.11
CA MET A 266 -4.77 10.48 -25.50
C MET A 266 -4.42 11.71 -24.69
N VAL A 267 -4.15 12.81 -25.38
CA VAL A 267 -3.76 14.09 -24.82
C VAL A 267 -4.84 15.10 -25.14
N CYS A 268 -5.43 15.72 -24.10
CA CYS A 268 -6.34 16.85 -24.23
C CYS A 268 -5.62 18.11 -23.76
N MET A 269 -5.59 19.14 -24.58
CA MET A 269 -4.99 20.44 -24.30
C MET A 269 -6.05 21.53 -24.38
N ALA A 270 -6.11 22.36 -23.33
CA ALA A 270 -6.88 23.61 -23.35
C ALA A 270 -5.94 24.79 -23.61
N THR A 271 -6.30 25.61 -24.57
CA THR A 271 -5.47 26.75 -25.00
C THR A 271 -6.01 28.10 -24.51
N ALA A 272 -5.16 29.11 -24.55
CA ALA A 272 -5.52 30.49 -24.19
C ALA A 272 -6.65 31.05 -25.09
N SER A 273 -6.75 30.61 -26.36
CA SER A 273 -7.84 30.90 -27.29
C SER A 273 -9.14 30.15 -27.01
N LYS A 274 -9.24 29.47 -25.84
CA LYS A 274 -10.41 28.71 -25.37
C LYS A 274 -10.79 27.51 -26.23
N GLN A 275 -9.80 26.85 -26.83
CA GLN A 275 -9.98 25.63 -27.58
C GLN A 275 -9.60 24.40 -26.72
N LEU A 276 -10.32 23.30 -26.94
CA LEU A 276 -9.92 21.95 -26.54
C LEU A 276 -9.39 21.25 -27.79
N ARG A 277 -8.15 20.74 -27.70
CA ARG A 277 -7.49 20.00 -28.78
C ARG A 277 -7.15 18.61 -28.31
N ILE A 278 -7.55 17.59 -29.07
CA ILE A 278 -7.31 16.20 -28.76
C ILE A 278 -6.28 15.62 -29.70
N VAL A 279 -5.19 15.12 -29.15
CA VAL A 279 -4.09 14.51 -29.91
C VAL A 279 -3.87 13.09 -29.39
N GLN A 280 -3.83 12.13 -30.30
CA GLN A 280 -3.42 10.77 -30.03
C GLN A 280 -1.90 10.65 -30.21
N VAL A 281 -1.22 10.09 -29.21
CA VAL A 281 0.23 9.91 -29.25
C VAL A 281 0.55 8.42 -29.21
N GLY A 282 1.19 7.93 -30.26
CA GLY A 282 1.74 6.57 -30.33
C GLY A 282 3.14 6.53 -29.70
N LEU A 283 3.38 5.50 -28.87
CA LEU A 283 4.66 5.25 -28.23
C LEU A 283 5.19 3.88 -28.64
N ASN A 284 6.34 3.85 -29.29
CA ASN A 284 7.04 2.62 -29.63
C ASN A 284 8.41 2.61 -28.92
N TRP A 285 8.62 1.62 -28.06
CA TRP A 285 9.82 1.49 -27.23
C TRP A 285 11.09 1.05 -27.96
N GLY A 286 11.00 0.71 -29.26
CA GLY A 286 12.15 0.26 -30.03
C GLY A 286 12.76 -1.07 -29.54
N THR A 287 11.97 -1.89 -28.82
CA THR A 287 12.44 -3.21 -28.38
C THR A 287 12.60 -4.11 -29.60
N PRO A 288 13.78 -4.74 -29.83
CA PRO A 288 13.96 -5.63 -30.95
C PRO A 288 12.98 -6.78 -30.86
N LYS A 289 12.25 -7.05 -31.95
CA LYS A 289 11.45 -8.27 -32.06
C LYS A 289 12.43 -9.46 -32.05
N ALA A 290 12.38 -10.27 -30.99
CA ALA A 290 13.15 -11.50 -30.95
C ALA A 290 12.58 -12.46 -32.02
N GLU A 291 13.19 -12.52 -33.17
CA GLU A 291 12.94 -13.56 -34.16
C GLU A 291 13.46 -14.89 -33.58
N GLY A 292 12.52 -15.78 -33.22
CA GLY A 292 12.82 -17.18 -32.91
C GLY A 292 12.96 -17.59 -31.46
N ALA A 293 12.98 -16.68 -30.46
CA ALA A 293 13.10 -17.04 -29.04
C ALA A 293 11.86 -16.65 -28.26
N ALA A 294 10.81 -17.46 -28.30
CA ALA A 294 9.55 -17.22 -27.58
C ALA A 294 9.70 -17.17 -26.03
N ASN A 295 10.85 -17.51 -25.46
CA ASN A 295 11.10 -17.66 -24.03
C ASN A 295 12.35 -16.95 -23.51
N ALA A 296 13.05 -16.18 -24.34
CA ALA A 296 14.18 -15.38 -23.84
C ALA A 296 13.63 -14.22 -22.98
N PRO A 297 14.14 -14.00 -21.76
CA PRO A 297 13.85 -12.80 -21.01
C PRO A 297 14.25 -11.59 -21.88
N PRO A 298 13.48 -10.45 -21.81
CA PRO A 298 13.84 -9.27 -22.56
C PRO A 298 15.29 -8.90 -22.24
N GLY A 299 16.13 -8.93 -23.26
CA GLY A 299 17.58 -8.67 -23.12
C GLY A 299 17.79 -7.27 -22.53
N ASN A 300 18.94 -7.06 -21.89
CA ASN A 300 19.38 -5.78 -21.32
C ASN A 300 19.69 -4.72 -22.40
N HIS A 301 18.87 -4.63 -23.45
CA HIS A 301 19.06 -3.66 -24.50
C HIS A 301 18.57 -2.27 -24.05
N PRO A 302 19.30 -1.21 -24.35
CA PRO A 302 18.86 0.15 -24.07
C PRO A 302 17.55 0.43 -24.83
N LEU A 303 16.58 1.04 -24.15
CA LEU A 303 15.33 1.48 -24.73
C LEU A 303 15.56 2.77 -25.51
N ASN A 304 14.99 2.86 -26.71
CA ASN A 304 15.02 4.06 -27.54
C ASN A 304 13.62 4.35 -28.08
N PRO A 305 12.74 4.94 -27.24
CA PRO A 305 11.36 5.18 -27.62
C PRO A 305 11.22 6.22 -28.72
N THR A 306 10.33 5.93 -29.66
CA THR A 306 9.89 6.86 -30.72
C THR A 306 8.44 7.25 -30.50
N LEU A 307 8.15 8.51 -30.68
CA LEU A 307 6.84 9.10 -30.50
C LEU A 307 6.24 9.50 -31.86
N SER A 308 4.93 9.33 -32.02
CA SER A 308 4.17 9.77 -33.18
C SER A 308 2.89 10.47 -32.75
N LYS A 309 2.40 11.44 -33.50
CA LYS A 309 1.19 12.17 -33.16
C LYS A 309 0.13 12.09 -34.28
N ARG A 310 -1.15 12.15 -33.87
CA ARG A 310 -2.32 12.28 -34.76
C ARG A 310 -3.34 13.20 -34.11
N HIS A 311 -3.68 14.30 -34.76
CA HIS A 311 -4.76 15.16 -34.28
C HIS A 311 -6.11 14.50 -34.56
N LEU A 312 -7.01 14.52 -33.57
CA LEU A 312 -8.31 13.84 -33.66
C LEU A 312 -9.47 14.82 -33.72
N ALA A 313 -9.53 15.79 -32.81
CA ALA A 313 -10.65 16.70 -32.68
C ALA A 313 -10.24 18.05 -32.10
N VAL A 314 -10.97 19.08 -32.47
CA VAL A 314 -10.84 20.43 -31.89
C VAL A 314 -12.24 20.98 -31.66
N THR A 315 -12.46 21.62 -30.51
CA THR A 315 -13.70 22.33 -30.19
C THR A 315 -13.40 23.55 -29.32
N SER A 316 -14.36 24.47 -29.20
CA SER A 316 -14.27 25.53 -28.18
C SER A 316 -14.92 25.05 -26.88
N TRP A 317 -14.21 25.20 -25.76
CA TRP A 317 -14.77 24.87 -24.44
C TRP A 317 -15.60 26.00 -23.86
N PHE A 318 -15.49 27.22 -24.37
CA PHE A 318 -16.24 28.37 -23.95
C PHE A 318 -16.98 28.96 -25.12
N GLN A 319 -18.31 29.04 -25.02
CA GLN A 319 -19.17 29.75 -25.96
C GLN A 319 -19.96 30.78 -25.13
N PRO A 320 -19.70 32.09 -25.31
CA PRO A 320 -20.50 33.09 -24.63
C PRO A 320 -21.96 32.98 -25.11
N GLY A 321 -22.88 32.77 -24.18
CA GLY A 321 -24.32 32.83 -24.48
C GLY A 321 -24.75 34.21 -24.81
N SER A 322 -25.78 34.39 -25.66
CA SER A 322 -26.30 35.68 -26.07
C SER A 322 -26.90 36.54 -24.93
N GLY A 323 -26.90 36.04 -23.68
CA GLY A 323 -27.36 36.73 -22.48
C GLY A 323 -26.27 37.09 -21.46
N ASP A 324 -25.02 36.73 -21.74
CA ASP A 324 -23.93 36.77 -20.73
C ASP A 324 -23.15 38.10 -20.73
N LEU A 325 -23.80 39.20 -20.95
CA LEU A 325 -23.17 40.52 -20.92
C LEU A 325 -22.54 40.92 -19.55
N HIS A 326 -22.74 40.13 -18.51
CA HIS A 326 -22.26 40.40 -17.16
C HIS A 326 -21.44 39.26 -16.57
N MET A 327 -21.02 38.25 -17.35
CA MET A 327 -20.16 37.19 -16.82
C MET A 327 -18.80 37.72 -16.41
N ASP A 328 -18.45 37.46 -15.16
CA ASP A 328 -17.12 37.73 -14.60
C ASP A 328 -16.03 37.07 -15.47
N SER A 329 -14.95 37.81 -15.71
CA SER A 329 -13.79 37.33 -16.45
C SER A 329 -13.18 36.06 -15.88
N SER A 330 -13.39 35.76 -14.60
CA SER A 330 -12.97 34.54 -13.92
C SER A 330 -13.61 33.28 -14.49
N MET A 331 -14.88 33.33 -14.94
CA MET A 331 -15.59 32.22 -15.56
C MET A 331 -15.11 31.91 -16.98
N SER A 332 -14.30 32.76 -17.56
CA SER A 332 -13.64 32.57 -18.85
C SER A 332 -12.32 31.76 -18.74
N LYS A 333 -11.97 31.26 -17.56
CA LYS A 333 -10.75 30.47 -17.30
C LYS A 333 -11.09 29.13 -16.65
N ILE A 334 -10.40 28.08 -17.07
CA ILE A 334 -10.50 26.74 -16.51
C ILE A 334 -9.66 26.67 -15.24
N THR A 335 -10.13 25.94 -14.23
CA THR A 335 -9.35 25.60 -13.02
C THR A 335 -8.82 24.18 -13.08
N HIS A 336 -9.60 23.24 -13.64
CA HIS A 336 -9.19 21.84 -13.76
C HIS A 336 -9.59 21.30 -15.14
N ILE A 337 -8.77 20.36 -15.64
CA ILE A 337 -9.06 19.52 -16.79
C ILE A 337 -8.72 18.09 -16.46
N GLU A 338 -9.64 17.18 -16.74
CA GLU A 338 -9.42 15.75 -16.56
C GLU A 338 -9.87 14.97 -17.78
N MET A 339 -9.23 13.84 -18.04
CA MET A 339 -9.54 12.95 -19.14
C MET A 339 -9.84 11.55 -18.63
N LEU A 340 -11.10 11.14 -18.73
CA LEU A 340 -11.62 9.88 -18.27
C LEU A 340 -11.39 8.81 -19.35
N PRO A 341 -10.54 7.81 -19.12
CA PRO A 341 -10.27 6.77 -20.10
C PRO A 341 -11.51 5.92 -20.38
N ALA A 342 -11.61 5.36 -21.56
CA ALA A 342 -12.62 4.35 -21.83
C ALA A 342 -12.41 3.11 -20.94
N LEU A 343 -13.46 2.60 -20.31
CA LEU A 343 -13.45 1.40 -19.48
C LEU A 343 -14.30 0.31 -20.10
N LEU A 344 -13.86 -0.93 -19.93
CA LEU A 344 -14.65 -2.10 -20.35
C LEU A 344 -15.79 -2.31 -19.37
N THR A 345 -17.03 -2.00 -19.80
CA THR A 345 -18.24 -2.10 -18.95
C THR A 345 -18.79 -3.52 -18.91
N SER A 346 -18.71 -4.24 -20.03
CA SER A 346 -19.13 -5.63 -20.15
C SER A 346 -18.04 -6.48 -20.81
N PRO A 347 -17.31 -7.31 -20.03
CA PRO A 347 -16.33 -8.25 -20.61
C PRO A 347 -16.96 -9.23 -21.60
N GLN A 348 -18.23 -9.58 -21.39
CA GLN A 348 -18.96 -10.54 -22.24
C GLN A 348 -19.27 -9.94 -23.62
N ASN A 349 -19.71 -8.69 -23.66
CA ASN A 349 -20.10 -7.99 -24.90
C ASN A 349 -18.96 -7.15 -25.50
N LYS A 350 -17.79 -7.07 -24.82
CA LYS A 350 -16.67 -6.18 -25.20
C LYS A 350 -17.09 -4.70 -25.37
N GLU A 351 -18.04 -4.28 -24.56
CA GLU A 351 -18.57 -2.94 -24.58
C GLU A 351 -17.69 -1.99 -23.75
N TRP A 352 -17.28 -0.88 -24.35
CA TRP A 352 -16.46 0.14 -23.71
C TRP A 352 -17.27 1.39 -23.42
N SER A 353 -17.10 1.95 -22.24
CA SER A 353 -17.65 3.27 -21.95
C SER A 353 -16.98 4.34 -22.82
N PRO A 354 -17.68 5.43 -23.12
CA PRO A 354 -17.07 6.53 -23.86
C PRO A 354 -15.91 7.15 -23.06
N MET A 355 -14.97 7.75 -23.81
CA MET A 355 -13.96 8.64 -23.25
C MET A 355 -14.58 10.01 -23.04
N ILE A 356 -14.44 10.56 -21.84
CA ILE A 356 -15.03 11.85 -21.47
C ILE A 356 -13.92 12.82 -21.07
N ILE A 357 -13.99 14.04 -21.55
CA ILE A 357 -13.17 15.17 -21.12
C ILE A 357 -14.02 15.99 -20.16
N LEU A 358 -13.44 16.37 -19.03
CA LEU A 358 -14.08 17.17 -18.00
C LEU A 358 -13.28 18.44 -17.77
N THR A 359 -13.94 19.60 -17.75
CA THR A 359 -13.33 20.87 -17.36
C THR A 359 -14.14 21.50 -16.24
N VAL A 360 -13.45 22.14 -15.31
CA VAL A 360 -14.07 22.85 -14.20
C VAL A 360 -13.73 24.32 -14.27
N ARG A 361 -14.74 25.16 -14.06
CA ARG A 361 -14.62 26.60 -13.90
C ARG A 361 -15.24 26.98 -12.56
N SER A 362 -14.52 27.68 -11.71
CA SER A 362 -14.99 28.08 -10.38
C SER A 362 -15.07 29.60 -10.28
N PHE A 363 -16.16 30.10 -9.68
CA PHE A 363 -16.43 31.49 -9.45
C PHE A 363 -16.55 31.78 -7.94
N VAL A 364 -15.94 32.89 -7.54
CA VAL A 364 -16.02 33.45 -6.19
C VAL A 364 -16.41 34.91 -6.32
N PRO A 365 -17.55 35.36 -5.77
CA PRO A 365 -17.98 36.74 -5.86
C PRO A 365 -16.98 37.69 -5.21
N GLU A 366 -16.80 38.87 -5.78
CA GLU A 366 -16.04 39.96 -5.15
C GLU A 366 -16.84 40.53 -3.98
N GLN A 367 -16.12 40.91 -2.89
CA GLN A 367 -16.74 41.39 -1.65
C GLN A 367 -17.66 42.61 -1.82
N ASN A 368 -17.56 43.34 -2.93
CA ASN A 368 -18.29 44.56 -3.19
C ASN A 368 -19.17 44.48 -4.45
N SER A 369 -19.44 43.30 -4.99
CA SER A 369 -20.30 43.15 -6.15
C SER A 369 -21.75 43.51 -5.76
N PRO A 370 -22.40 44.45 -6.47
CA PRO A 370 -23.80 44.79 -6.22
C PRO A 370 -24.76 43.68 -6.63
N TYR A 371 -24.29 42.64 -7.27
CA TYR A 371 -25.04 41.46 -7.68
C TYR A 371 -24.69 40.32 -6.77
N ALA A 372 -25.64 39.83 -5.99
CA ALA A 372 -25.53 38.65 -5.13
C ALA A 372 -25.45 37.40 -6.03
N GLN A 373 -24.28 37.11 -6.61
CA GLN A 373 -24.01 35.82 -7.23
C GLN A 373 -23.39 34.88 -6.17
N ASP A 374 -23.97 33.71 -6.02
CA ASP A 374 -23.45 32.72 -5.11
C ASP A 374 -22.15 32.09 -5.63
N THR A 375 -21.32 31.66 -4.72
CA THR A 375 -20.15 30.84 -5.04
C THR A 375 -20.57 29.59 -5.79
N GLN A 376 -19.99 29.36 -6.97
CA GLN A 376 -20.35 28.20 -7.79
C GLN A 376 -19.18 27.66 -8.60
N SER A 377 -19.26 26.37 -8.92
CA SER A 377 -18.41 25.73 -9.91
C SER A 377 -19.25 25.10 -11.02
N ILE A 378 -18.82 25.28 -12.24
CA ILE A 378 -19.43 24.68 -13.43
C ILE A 378 -18.52 23.59 -13.95
N ILE A 379 -19.07 22.39 -14.11
CA ILE A 379 -18.40 21.21 -14.62
C ILE A 379 -18.94 20.95 -16.02
N ASP A 380 -18.16 21.30 -17.05
CA ASP A 380 -18.48 21.00 -18.45
C ASP A 380 -17.89 19.66 -18.86
N ARG A 381 -18.60 18.93 -19.72
CA ARG A 381 -18.23 17.59 -20.16
C ARG A 381 -18.34 17.44 -21.66
N TRP A 382 -17.38 16.71 -22.28
CA TRP A 382 -17.40 16.35 -23.70
C TRP A 382 -17.14 14.85 -23.87
N GLU A 383 -17.96 14.22 -24.67
CA GLU A 383 -17.78 12.84 -25.10
C GLU A 383 -16.99 12.79 -26.40
N LEU A 384 -15.93 11.99 -26.46
CA LEU A 384 -15.16 11.75 -27.68
C LEU A 384 -15.82 10.63 -28.49
N LEU A 385 -16.47 11.02 -29.59
CA LEU A 385 -17.06 10.11 -30.55
C LEU A 385 -16.04 9.76 -31.63
N SER A 386 -15.75 8.47 -31.79
CA SER A 386 -14.87 7.94 -32.84
C SER A 386 -15.72 7.45 -34.03
N ASP A 387 -15.14 7.44 -35.21
CA ASP A 387 -15.71 6.85 -36.44
C ASP A 387 -16.97 7.53 -36.99
N GLN A 388 -17.13 8.82 -36.77
CA GLN A 388 -18.16 9.58 -37.48
C GLN A 388 -17.68 9.90 -38.89
N GLN A 389 -18.50 9.57 -39.91
CA GLN A 389 -18.28 10.08 -41.26
C GLN A 389 -18.38 11.61 -41.22
N GLN A 390 -17.26 12.28 -41.48
CA GLN A 390 -17.32 13.73 -41.68
C GLN A 390 -18.09 14.00 -42.97
N THR A 391 -19.32 14.46 -42.86
CA THR A 391 -20.04 15.07 -43.98
C THR A 391 -19.42 16.43 -44.23
N VAL A 392 -18.60 16.52 -45.25
CA VAL A 392 -18.08 17.81 -45.75
C VAL A 392 -19.28 18.59 -46.29
N HIS A 393 -19.37 19.88 -45.99
CA HIS A 393 -20.43 20.72 -46.54
C HIS A 393 -20.45 20.62 -48.07
N SER A 394 -21.63 20.48 -48.69
CA SER A 394 -21.81 20.29 -50.13
C SER A 394 -21.02 21.26 -51.03
N ASP A 395 -20.82 22.49 -50.58
CA ASP A 395 -20.09 23.53 -51.32
C ASP A 395 -18.56 23.30 -51.30
N ILE A 396 -18.04 22.69 -50.22
CA ILE A 396 -16.62 22.33 -50.14
C ILE A 396 -16.34 21.05 -50.95
N ASP A 397 -17.28 20.15 -50.99
CA ASP A 397 -17.18 18.92 -51.79
C ASP A 397 -17.18 19.25 -53.32
N GLN A 398 -17.96 20.25 -53.75
CA GLN A 398 -17.96 20.74 -55.11
C GLN A 398 -16.65 21.43 -55.51
N LEU A 399 -15.93 22.07 -54.59
CA LEU A 399 -14.61 22.66 -54.83
C LEU A 399 -13.50 21.59 -54.98
N GLY A 400 -13.62 20.45 -54.34
CA GLY A 400 -12.71 19.31 -54.43
C GLY A 400 -12.82 18.58 -55.76
N ASN A 401 -14.04 18.48 -56.35
CA ASN A 401 -14.32 17.70 -57.56
C ASN A 401 -13.83 18.31 -58.88
N ARG A 402 -13.24 19.49 -58.87
CA ARG A 402 -12.69 20.14 -60.08
C ARG A 402 -11.30 19.62 -60.54
N ARG A 403 -10.65 18.75 -59.79
CA ARG A 403 -9.42 18.09 -60.23
C ARG A 403 -9.60 16.57 -60.01
N ASN A 404 -9.46 15.82 -61.11
CA ASN A 404 -9.48 14.39 -61.20
C ASN A 404 -8.53 13.72 -60.16
N SER A 405 -8.87 13.69 -58.89
CA SER A 405 -8.25 12.86 -57.90
C SER A 405 -9.19 11.72 -57.57
N VAL A 406 -8.75 10.51 -57.84
CA VAL A 406 -9.35 9.27 -57.40
C VAL A 406 -9.79 9.47 -55.97
N GLY A 407 -11.09 9.25 -55.69
CA GLY A 407 -11.71 9.56 -54.39
C GLY A 407 -10.90 9.02 -53.20
N SER A 408 -10.40 9.92 -52.40
CA SER A 408 -9.86 9.55 -51.09
C SER A 408 -11.00 8.91 -50.31
N PRO A 409 -10.81 7.73 -49.71
CA PRO A 409 -11.84 7.16 -48.88
C PRO A 409 -12.23 8.15 -47.77
N PRO A 410 -13.51 8.22 -47.36
CA PRO A 410 -13.96 9.11 -46.29
C PRO A 410 -13.09 8.88 -45.09
N THR A 411 -12.36 9.92 -44.68
CA THR A 411 -11.53 9.86 -43.48
C THR A 411 -12.48 9.87 -42.28
N ASN A 412 -12.57 8.74 -41.58
CA ASN A 412 -13.28 8.67 -40.30
C ASN A 412 -12.66 9.69 -39.34
N GLY A 413 -13.40 10.75 -39.03
CA GLY A 413 -12.98 11.79 -38.08
C GLY A 413 -13.56 11.55 -36.70
N SER A 414 -12.84 11.97 -35.67
CA SER A 414 -13.38 12.01 -34.31
C SER A 414 -14.01 13.38 -34.04
N LYS A 415 -15.09 13.40 -33.25
CA LYS A 415 -15.81 14.63 -32.86
C LYS A 415 -16.03 14.68 -31.37
N LEU A 416 -16.00 15.87 -30.80
CA LEU A 416 -16.37 16.13 -29.40
C LEU A 416 -17.85 16.54 -29.33
N LYS A 417 -18.64 15.77 -28.59
CA LYS A 417 -20.04 16.08 -28.30
C LYS A 417 -20.12 16.65 -26.88
N LYS A 418 -20.65 17.88 -26.77
CA LYS A 418 -20.89 18.48 -25.44
C LYS A 418 -22.05 17.77 -24.75
N LEU A 419 -21.86 17.42 -23.46
CA LEU A 419 -22.87 16.91 -22.58
C LEU A 419 -23.40 18.02 -21.68
N ASP A 420 -24.50 17.77 -20.96
CA ASP A 420 -25.10 18.75 -20.06
C ASP A 420 -24.11 19.12 -18.95
N PRO A 421 -23.92 20.42 -18.68
CA PRO A 421 -23.07 20.88 -17.59
C PRO A 421 -23.68 20.58 -16.22
N VAL A 422 -22.83 20.38 -15.23
CA VAL A 422 -23.26 20.26 -13.82
C VAL A 422 -22.81 21.50 -13.06
N VAL A 423 -23.74 22.12 -12.36
CA VAL A 423 -23.47 23.29 -11.52
C VAL A 423 -23.51 22.88 -10.06
N VAL A 424 -22.49 23.28 -9.31
CA VAL A 424 -22.36 23.00 -7.88
C VAL A 424 -22.14 24.31 -7.13
N ASN A 425 -22.89 24.55 -6.07
CA ASN A 425 -22.82 25.78 -5.25
C ASN A 425 -21.63 25.76 -4.25
N LYS A 426 -20.51 25.18 -4.66
CA LYS A 426 -19.26 25.07 -3.90
C LYS A 426 -18.08 25.31 -4.84
N ILE A 427 -16.92 25.62 -4.29
CA ILE A 427 -15.67 25.74 -5.05
C ILE A 427 -14.98 24.39 -5.13
N VAL A 428 -14.81 23.88 -6.33
CA VAL A 428 -14.00 22.69 -6.60
C VAL A 428 -12.52 23.06 -6.49
N ILE A 429 -11.80 22.41 -5.59
CA ILE A 429 -10.35 22.56 -5.39
C ILE A 429 -9.53 21.36 -5.85
N GLY A 430 -10.19 20.26 -6.19
CA GLY A 430 -9.55 19.07 -6.75
C GLY A 430 -10.55 18.10 -7.36
N VAL A 431 -10.09 17.40 -8.41
CA VAL A 431 -10.81 16.32 -9.09
C VAL A 431 -9.89 15.11 -9.12
N ASN A 432 -10.39 13.96 -8.67
CA ASN A 432 -9.63 12.72 -8.61
C ASN A 432 -10.42 11.57 -9.22
N LEU A 433 -9.73 10.68 -9.91
CA LEU A 433 -10.29 9.42 -10.38
C LEU A 433 -10.03 8.32 -9.35
N VAL A 434 -11.08 7.74 -8.80
CA VAL A 434 -11.01 6.65 -7.81
C VAL A 434 -11.62 5.37 -8.38
N ASN A 435 -11.41 4.26 -7.70
CA ASN A 435 -11.92 2.94 -8.09
C ASN A 435 -11.60 2.62 -9.58
N PHE A 436 -10.30 2.73 -9.96
CA PHE A 436 -9.82 2.49 -11.33
C PHE A 436 -10.46 3.40 -12.40
N GLY A 437 -10.88 4.59 -12.03
CA GLY A 437 -11.52 5.54 -12.93
C GLY A 437 -13.02 5.32 -13.15
N LYS A 438 -13.65 4.47 -12.34
CA LYS A 438 -15.11 4.29 -12.37
C LYS A 438 -15.86 5.42 -11.69
N VAL A 439 -15.25 6.04 -10.69
CA VAL A 439 -15.87 7.04 -9.83
C VAL A 439 -15.05 8.33 -9.89
N LEU A 440 -15.73 9.45 -9.98
CA LEU A 440 -15.19 10.80 -9.83
C LEU A 440 -15.30 11.22 -8.37
N CYS A 441 -14.21 11.74 -7.83
CA CYS A 441 -14.17 12.32 -6.50
C CYS A 441 -13.88 13.81 -6.61
N PHE A 442 -14.80 14.64 -6.19
CA PHE A 442 -14.67 16.09 -6.10
C PHE A 442 -14.36 16.50 -4.67
N THR A 443 -13.38 17.35 -4.49
CA THR A 443 -13.03 17.93 -3.20
C THR A 443 -13.30 19.43 -3.24
N TYR A 444 -13.91 19.94 -2.19
CA TYR A 444 -14.36 21.32 -2.11
C TYR A 444 -13.63 22.12 -1.04
N ASN A 445 -13.66 23.44 -1.16
CA ASN A 445 -13.00 24.36 -0.24
C ASN A 445 -13.58 24.35 1.19
N ASP A 446 -14.81 23.86 1.37
CA ASP A 446 -15.44 23.64 2.67
C ASP A 446 -14.98 22.36 3.38
N GLY A 447 -14.06 21.62 2.77
CA GLY A 447 -13.55 20.34 3.27
C GLY A 447 -14.42 19.14 2.93
N SER A 448 -15.59 19.35 2.30
CA SER A 448 -16.46 18.25 1.88
C SER A 448 -15.89 17.51 0.67
N VAL A 449 -16.27 16.24 0.56
CA VAL A 449 -15.86 15.33 -0.52
C VAL A 449 -17.10 14.67 -1.08
N GLU A 450 -17.29 14.72 -2.38
CA GLU A 450 -18.41 14.09 -3.08
C GLU A 450 -17.90 13.06 -4.09
N TYR A 451 -18.59 11.94 -4.16
CA TYR A 451 -18.34 10.87 -5.11
C TYR A 451 -19.46 10.84 -6.14
N ARG A 452 -19.10 10.89 -7.43
CA ARG A 452 -20.08 10.95 -8.52
C ARG A 452 -19.80 9.86 -9.56
N ASP A 453 -20.87 9.35 -10.16
CA ASP A 453 -20.75 8.47 -11.33
C ASP A 453 -20.09 9.21 -12.49
N ARG A 454 -19.14 8.57 -13.14
CA ARG A 454 -18.38 9.20 -14.24
C ARG A 454 -19.22 9.57 -15.46
N THR A 455 -20.34 8.89 -15.68
CA THR A 455 -21.17 9.02 -16.89
C THR A 455 -22.38 9.88 -16.64
N THR A 456 -23.17 9.57 -15.62
CA THR A 456 -24.39 10.28 -15.27
C THR A 456 -24.14 11.54 -14.43
N MET A 457 -23.07 11.57 -13.66
CA MET A 457 -22.73 12.58 -12.64
C MET A 457 -23.67 12.57 -11.44
N ASP A 458 -24.46 11.52 -11.27
CA ASP A 458 -25.24 11.31 -10.06
C ASP A 458 -24.32 11.11 -8.87
N GLU A 459 -24.72 11.61 -7.73
CA GLU A 459 -23.99 11.43 -6.47
C GLU A 459 -24.09 9.97 -6.03
N LEU A 460 -22.95 9.39 -5.67
CA LEU A 460 -22.85 8.03 -5.19
C LEU A 460 -22.66 8.01 -3.67
N HIS A 461 -23.05 6.90 -3.03
CA HIS A 461 -22.87 6.67 -1.59
C HIS A 461 -23.60 7.66 -0.69
N HIS A 462 -24.68 8.27 -1.19
CA HIS A 462 -25.53 9.17 -0.40
C HIS A 462 -26.34 8.40 0.65
N ASP A 463 -26.88 7.24 0.27
CA ASP A 463 -27.72 6.42 1.13
C ASP A 463 -26.99 5.17 1.62
N VAL A 464 -27.26 4.78 2.86
CA VAL A 464 -26.76 3.53 3.44
C VAL A 464 -27.42 2.33 2.78
N ASN A 465 -26.60 1.42 2.27
CA ASN A 465 -27.06 0.20 1.61
C ASN A 465 -26.31 -1.03 2.13
N LEU A 466 -26.87 -1.69 3.14
CA LEU A 466 -26.28 -2.89 3.72
C LEU A 466 -26.48 -4.16 2.86
N ASP A 467 -27.35 -4.12 1.84
CA ASP A 467 -27.57 -5.27 0.97
C ASP A 467 -26.58 -5.36 -0.19
N ARG A 468 -26.01 -4.21 -0.58
CA ARG A 468 -25.02 -4.11 -1.65
C ARG A 468 -23.92 -3.12 -1.28
N ILE A 469 -22.75 -3.62 -0.99
CA ILE A 469 -21.60 -2.84 -0.52
C ILE A 469 -20.56 -2.73 -1.63
N GLU A 470 -20.34 -1.55 -2.15
CA GLU A 470 -19.27 -1.22 -3.08
C GLU A 470 -18.08 -0.55 -2.37
N SER A 471 -18.39 0.26 -1.36
CA SER A 471 -17.45 1.00 -0.55
C SER A 471 -17.89 0.97 0.92
N VAL A 472 -16.99 1.29 1.83
CA VAL A 472 -17.34 1.51 3.25
C VAL A 472 -18.28 2.71 3.45
N LEU A 473 -18.35 3.61 2.47
CA LEU A 473 -19.31 4.73 2.48
C LEU A 473 -20.75 4.24 2.45
N ASP A 474 -21.04 3.12 1.76
CA ASP A 474 -22.40 2.51 1.73
C ASP A 474 -22.84 1.97 3.08
N ILE A 475 -21.91 1.83 4.04
CA ILE A 475 -22.16 1.28 5.37
C ILE A 475 -22.36 2.41 6.41
N GLY A 476 -22.24 3.67 5.98
CA GLY A 476 -22.40 4.83 6.85
C GLY A 476 -21.10 5.43 7.35
N PHE A 477 -20.00 5.24 6.63
CA PHE A 477 -18.83 6.09 6.80
C PHE A 477 -18.98 7.36 5.99
N SER A 478 -18.47 8.45 6.52
CA SER A 478 -18.37 9.72 5.81
C SER A 478 -16.93 10.23 5.83
N GLN A 479 -16.61 11.02 4.82
CA GLN A 479 -15.31 11.68 4.69
C GLN A 479 -15.52 13.19 4.69
N SER A 480 -14.93 13.86 5.65
CA SER A 480 -14.95 15.30 5.76
C SER A 480 -13.60 15.82 6.24
N GLY A 481 -13.17 16.94 5.66
CA GLY A 481 -12.05 17.71 6.16
C GLY A 481 -12.53 18.92 6.94
N GLU A 482 -11.58 19.76 7.35
CA GLU A 482 -11.90 21.05 7.96
C GLU A 482 -12.26 22.09 6.89
N PRO A 483 -13.15 23.05 7.21
CA PRO A 483 -13.44 24.17 6.33
C PRO A 483 -12.18 25.01 6.07
N SER A 484 -12.21 25.81 5.01
CA SER A 484 -11.09 26.63 4.56
C SER A 484 -9.90 25.82 4.02
N CYS A 485 -10.20 24.79 3.25
CA CYS A 485 -9.24 23.94 2.59
C CYS A 485 -8.76 24.54 1.26
N LEU A 486 -7.46 24.53 1.03
CA LEU A 486 -6.84 24.98 -0.23
C LEU A 486 -6.57 23.83 -1.19
N GLN A 487 -6.27 22.65 -0.68
CA GLN A 487 -6.02 21.45 -1.47
C GLN A 487 -6.14 20.18 -0.62
N VAL A 488 -6.58 19.10 -1.25
CA VAL A 488 -6.73 17.78 -0.67
C VAL A 488 -5.91 16.76 -1.46
N ALA A 489 -5.28 15.81 -0.77
CA ALA A 489 -4.80 14.57 -1.36
C ALA A 489 -5.46 13.40 -0.63
N LEU A 490 -6.15 12.56 -1.39
CA LEU A 490 -6.76 11.34 -0.87
C LEU A 490 -5.68 10.29 -0.61
N SER A 491 -5.87 9.47 0.43
CA SER A 491 -5.06 8.28 0.59
C SER A 491 -5.33 7.30 -0.57
N PRO A 492 -4.34 6.47 -0.93
CA PRO A 492 -4.52 5.54 -2.05
C PRO A 492 -5.63 4.51 -1.88
N THR A 493 -6.13 4.31 -0.66
CA THR A 493 -7.27 3.42 -0.34
C THR A 493 -8.57 4.18 -0.13
N ASN A 494 -8.55 5.51 -0.13
CA ASN A 494 -9.67 6.42 0.14
C ASN A 494 -10.25 6.31 1.57
N PHE A 495 -9.51 5.76 2.54
CA PHE A 495 -9.90 5.72 3.97
C PHE A 495 -9.48 6.97 4.74
N SER A 496 -8.69 7.82 4.13
CA SER A 496 -8.20 9.04 4.73
C SER A 496 -7.93 10.10 3.67
N LEU A 497 -7.81 11.32 4.11
CA LEU A 497 -7.34 12.43 3.31
C LEU A 497 -6.32 13.27 4.11
N VAL A 498 -5.47 13.96 3.39
CA VAL A 498 -4.67 15.06 3.94
C VAL A 498 -5.05 16.34 3.23
N GLN A 499 -5.21 17.40 4.00
CA GLN A 499 -5.58 18.70 3.47
C GLN A 499 -4.54 19.75 3.82
N LEU A 500 -4.31 20.66 2.88
CA LEU A 500 -3.55 21.87 3.09
C LEU A 500 -4.54 22.96 3.47
N CYS A 501 -4.44 23.45 4.71
CA CYS A 501 -5.30 24.50 5.23
C CYS A 501 -4.77 25.90 4.87
N GLU A 502 -5.63 26.91 5.04
CA GLU A 502 -5.23 28.31 4.80
C GLU A 502 -4.12 28.81 5.71
N ASP A 503 -3.92 28.24 6.89
CA ASP A 503 -2.80 28.51 7.78
C ASP A 503 -1.46 27.93 7.29
N GLY A 504 -1.49 27.11 6.22
CA GLY A 504 -0.33 26.42 5.67
C GLY A 504 -0.02 25.09 6.37
N GLN A 505 -0.84 24.68 7.32
CA GLN A 505 -0.68 23.39 7.99
C GLN A 505 -1.24 22.26 7.13
N VAL A 506 -0.62 21.10 7.26
CA VAL A 506 -1.11 19.85 6.68
C VAL A 506 -1.79 19.06 7.78
N LYS A 507 -3.07 18.78 7.61
CA LYS A 507 -3.89 18.00 8.57
C LYS A 507 -4.33 16.70 7.95
N TRP A 508 -4.40 15.66 8.77
CA TRP A 508 -4.84 14.31 8.37
C TRP A 508 -6.21 14.01 8.98
N HIS A 509 -7.12 13.52 8.16
CA HIS A 509 -8.46 13.12 8.54
C HIS A 509 -8.73 11.72 8.02
N SER A 510 -9.21 10.82 8.89
CA SER A 510 -9.73 9.52 8.49
C SER A 510 -11.24 9.57 8.32
N ILE A 511 -11.80 8.66 7.53
CA ILE A 511 -13.25 8.47 7.49
C ILE A 511 -13.75 8.07 8.88
N HIS A 512 -14.95 8.49 9.21
CA HIS A 512 -15.60 8.20 10.49
C HIS A 512 -16.97 7.58 10.28
N TYR A 513 -17.35 6.70 11.20
CA TYR A 513 -18.65 6.04 11.20
C TYR A 513 -19.71 6.94 11.80
N THR A 514 -20.84 7.16 11.10
CA THR A 514 -21.83 8.18 11.46
C THR A 514 -23.18 7.62 11.90
N LEU A 515 -23.46 6.31 11.65
CA LEU A 515 -24.80 5.75 11.85
C LEU A 515 -25.16 5.43 13.30
N ALA A 516 -24.19 5.07 14.13
CA ALA A 516 -24.42 4.69 15.51
C ALA A 516 -23.13 4.75 16.31
N ASP A 517 -23.25 4.79 17.63
CA ASP A 517 -22.11 4.55 18.49
C ASP A 517 -21.54 3.15 18.23
N ILE A 518 -20.22 3.06 18.20
CA ILE A 518 -19.52 1.81 17.87
C ILE A 518 -19.96 0.67 18.81
N GLU A 519 -20.31 0.97 20.07
CA GLU A 519 -20.79 -0.02 21.03
C GLU A 519 -22.18 -0.56 20.69
N ALA A 520 -23.02 0.21 19.99
CA ALA A 520 -24.40 -0.15 19.66
C ALA A 520 -24.55 -0.89 18.31
N ILE A 521 -23.45 -1.14 17.60
CA ILE A 521 -23.43 -1.82 16.28
C ILE A 521 -23.92 -3.26 16.44
N ASN A 522 -24.90 -3.66 15.63
CA ASN A 522 -25.47 -5.00 15.60
C ASN A 522 -24.69 -5.96 14.65
N ASP A 523 -24.99 -7.26 14.70
CA ASP A 523 -24.28 -8.29 13.94
C ASP A 523 -24.39 -8.09 12.41
N ALA A 524 -25.49 -7.56 11.90
CA ALA A 524 -25.66 -7.27 10.48
C ALA A 524 -24.72 -6.14 10.04
N GLN A 525 -24.59 -5.10 10.86
CA GLN A 525 -23.66 -3.99 10.61
C GLN A 525 -22.21 -4.46 10.73
N VAL A 526 -21.88 -5.33 11.71
CA VAL A 526 -20.53 -5.93 11.82
C VAL A 526 -20.19 -6.72 10.55
N SER A 527 -21.13 -7.52 10.04
CA SER A 527 -20.93 -8.29 8.81
C SER A 527 -20.77 -7.38 7.58
N ALA A 528 -21.50 -6.29 7.52
CA ALA A 528 -21.34 -5.28 6.47
C ALA A 528 -19.96 -4.58 6.56
N LEU A 529 -19.53 -4.22 7.77
CA LEU A 529 -18.17 -3.68 8.01
C LEU A 529 -17.10 -4.65 7.52
N VAL A 530 -17.18 -5.93 7.91
CA VAL A 530 -16.26 -6.98 7.45
C VAL A 530 -16.23 -7.04 5.92
N ALA A 531 -17.39 -6.97 5.25
CA ALA A 531 -17.46 -7.00 3.80
C ALA A 531 -16.79 -5.77 3.16
N GLY A 532 -17.07 -4.57 3.62
CA GLY A 532 -16.47 -3.34 3.11
C GLY A 532 -14.95 -3.28 3.31
N PHE A 533 -14.47 -3.61 4.52
CA PHE A 533 -13.03 -3.68 4.81
C PHE A 533 -12.32 -4.77 3.98
N THR A 534 -13.00 -5.88 3.73
CA THR A 534 -12.45 -6.97 2.89
C THR A 534 -12.25 -6.50 1.45
N ILE A 535 -13.25 -5.86 0.83
CA ILE A 535 -13.12 -5.32 -0.53
C ILE A 535 -11.98 -4.30 -0.61
N ALA A 536 -11.94 -3.34 0.31
CA ALA A 536 -10.93 -2.30 0.33
C ALA A 536 -9.52 -2.88 0.47
N THR A 537 -9.32 -3.83 1.38
CA THR A 537 -8.03 -4.48 1.60
C THR A 537 -7.61 -5.34 0.42
N ALA A 538 -8.54 -6.06 -0.20
CA ALA A 538 -8.25 -6.85 -1.40
C ALA A 538 -7.88 -5.97 -2.61
N GLN A 539 -8.52 -4.82 -2.77
CA GLN A 539 -8.13 -3.84 -3.79
C GLN A 539 -6.73 -3.27 -3.51
N ALA A 540 -6.43 -2.91 -2.25
CA ALA A 540 -5.11 -2.46 -1.86
C ALA A 540 -4.03 -3.53 -2.14
N ALA A 541 -4.30 -4.79 -1.82
CA ALA A 541 -3.41 -5.91 -2.10
C ALA A 541 -3.15 -6.09 -3.60
N SER A 542 -4.18 -5.98 -4.43
CA SER A 542 -4.06 -6.12 -5.89
C SER A 542 -3.25 -4.99 -6.54
N GLN A 543 -3.24 -3.81 -5.93
CA GLN A 543 -2.52 -2.63 -6.40
C GLN A 543 -1.15 -2.45 -5.75
N GLY A 544 -0.77 -3.31 -4.79
CA GLY A 544 0.47 -3.17 -4.01
C GLY A 544 0.49 -1.92 -3.14
N THR A 545 -0.67 -1.49 -2.65
CA THR A 545 -0.86 -0.29 -1.82
C THR A 545 -0.73 -0.62 -0.34
N GLN A 546 -0.18 0.29 0.46
CA GLN A 546 -0.18 0.18 1.92
C GLN A 546 -1.60 0.33 2.48
N ILE A 547 -1.86 -0.35 3.60
CA ILE A 547 -3.18 -0.41 4.24
C ILE A 547 -3.22 0.29 5.61
N ASP A 548 -2.25 1.15 5.89
CA ASP A 548 -2.10 1.76 7.22
C ASP A 548 -3.30 2.66 7.58
N ASP A 549 -3.89 3.35 6.59
CA ASP A 549 -5.11 4.14 6.74
C ASP A 549 -6.36 3.28 6.96
N ILE A 550 -6.46 2.12 6.30
CA ILE A 550 -7.52 1.12 6.59
C ILE A 550 -7.40 0.62 8.03
N LEU A 551 -6.17 0.30 8.47
CA LEU A 551 -5.92 -0.16 9.83
C LEU A 551 -6.23 0.91 10.89
N ALA A 552 -5.96 2.18 10.58
CA ALA A 552 -6.29 3.29 11.47
C ALA A 552 -7.80 3.35 11.76
N VAL A 553 -8.63 3.20 10.74
CA VAL A 553 -10.09 3.17 10.88
C VAL A 553 -10.56 1.88 11.55
N ALA A 554 -10.01 0.73 11.13
CA ALA A 554 -10.37 -0.59 11.68
C ALA A 554 -10.08 -0.72 13.18
N ARG A 555 -9.11 0.04 13.69
CA ARG A 555 -8.76 0.08 15.12
C ARG A 555 -9.95 0.35 16.02
N ASN A 556 -10.84 1.23 15.60
CA ASN A 556 -12.03 1.59 16.37
C ASN A 556 -12.95 0.38 16.62
N PHE A 557 -12.91 -0.63 15.77
CA PHE A 557 -13.72 -1.85 15.84
C PHE A 557 -12.95 -3.05 16.43
N ALA A 558 -11.68 -2.87 16.85
CA ALA A 558 -10.83 -3.96 17.33
C ALA A 558 -11.36 -4.68 18.60
N ASN A 559 -12.18 -3.98 19.40
CA ASN A 559 -12.79 -4.52 20.60
C ASN A 559 -14.14 -5.24 20.36
N LYS A 560 -14.69 -5.16 19.13
CA LYS A 560 -15.90 -5.92 18.78
C LYS A 560 -15.56 -7.39 18.60
N ASP A 561 -16.36 -8.23 19.24
CA ASP A 561 -16.19 -9.67 19.21
C ASP A 561 -16.13 -10.17 17.76
N ALA A 562 -15.12 -10.97 17.48
CA ALA A 562 -14.86 -11.61 16.20
C ALA A 562 -14.58 -10.68 14.98
N PHE A 563 -14.65 -9.35 15.06
CA PHE A 563 -14.46 -8.48 13.88
C PHE A 563 -13.14 -8.75 13.15
N ALA A 564 -12.01 -8.73 13.86
CA ALA A 564 -10.68 -8.92 13.25
C ALA A 564 -10.52 -10.34 12.65
N THR A 565 -11.03 -11.35 13.33
CA THR A 565 -10.94 -12.75 12.90
C THR A 565 -11.87 -13.04 11.71
N GLU A 566 -13.10 -12.51 11.71
CA GLU A 566 -14.04 -12.65 10.59
C GLU A 566 -13.57 -11.86 9.37
N TRP A 567 -12.95 -10.70 9.56
CA TRP A 567 -12.34 -9.95 8.47
C TRP A 567 -11.24 -10.76 7.78
N VAL A 568 -10.27 -11.28 8.53
CA VAL A 568 -9.18 -12.11 7.97
C VAL A 568 -9.74 -13.39 7.34
N LYS A 569 -10.72 -14.03 7.97
CA LYS A 569 -11.38 -15.24 7.44
C LYS A 569 -12.05 -14.98 6.10
N THR A 570 -12.80 -13.88 6.01
CA THR A 570 -13.47 -13.46 4.77
C THR A 570 -12.46 -13.13 3.67
N MET A 571 -11.35 -12.43 3.99
CA MET A 571 -10.27 -12.17 3.05
C MET A 571 -9.64 -13.46 2.50
N VAL A 572 -9.31 -14.40 3.38
CA VAL A 572 -8.71 -15.67 2.99
C VAL A 572 -9.62 -16.44 2.04
N GLN A 573 -10.92 -16.46 2.34
CA GLN A 573 -11.93 -17.13 1.51
C GLN A 573 -12.13 -16.44 0.16
N MET A 574 -12.29 -15.12 0.17
CA MET A 574 -12.55 -14.33 -1.04
C MET A 574 -11.37 -14.34 -2.01
N MET A 575 -10.16 -14.13 -1.51
CA MET A 575 -8.95 -14.10 -2.32
C MET A 575 -8.34 -15.49 -2.56
N LYS A 576 -8.95 -16.55 -2.01
CA LYS A 576 -8.49 -17.95 -2.11
C LYS A 576 -7.02 -18.09 -1.67
N ILE A 577 -6.70 -17.50 -0.51
CA ILE A 577 -5.34 -17.51 0.04
C ILE A 577 -5.04 -18.88 0.62
N THR A 578 -3.92 -19.47 0.22
CA THR A 578 -3.47 -20.74 0.80
C THR A 578 -2.99 -20.54 2.23
N VAL A 579 -3.55 -21.25 3.19
CA VAL A 579 -3.11 -21.33 4.60
C VAL A 579 -2.80 -22.76 5.04
N ASP A 580 -3.20 -23.76 4.26
CA ASP A 580 -2.84 -25.17 4.46
C ASP A 580 -1.52 -25.47 3.74
N TYR A 581 -0.47 -25.66 4.51
CA TYR A 581 0.86 -26.00 4.04
C TYR A 581 1.25 -27.38 4.55
N THR A 582 1.25 -28.35 3.67
CA THR A 582 1.77 -29.68 3.97
C THR A 582 3.30 -29.65 4.00
N GLU A 583 3.91 -30.65 4.66
CA GLU A 583 5.38 -30.79 4.73
C GLU A 583 6.01 -31.00 3.36
N ASP A 584 5.26 -31.51 2.39
CA ASP A 584 5.69 -31.68 1.00
C ASP A 584 5.64 -30.38 0.19
N THR A 585 4.97 -29.33 0.71
CA THR A 585 4.90 -28.03 0.05
C THR A 585 6.24 -27.32 0.16
N PRO A 586 6.86 -26.87 -0.95
CA PRO A 586 8.11 -26.12 -0.85
C PRO A 586 7.96 -24.88 0.04
N HIS A 587 8.85 -24.71 1.01
CA HIS A 587 8.82 -23.56 1.94
C HIS A 587 8.80 -22.20 1.23
N ASP A 588 9.33 -22.14 0.03
CA ASP A 588 9.33 -20.96 -0.83
C ASP A 588 7.92 -20.42 -1.08
N HIS A 589 6.91 -21.29 -1.18
CA HIS A 589 5.51 -20.87 -1.38
C HIS A 589 4.98 -20.16 -0.14
N LEU A 590 5.30 -20.67 1.05
CA LEU A 590 4.89 -20.07 2.32
C LEU A 590 5.54 -18.70 2.54
N ILE A 591 6.86 -18.60 2.37
CA ILE A 591 7.59 -17.36 2.56
C ILE A 591 7.26 -16.29 1.50
N LYS A 592 6.91 -16.68 0.28
CA LYS A 592 6.52 -15.76 -0.80
C LYS A 592 5.06 -15.31 -0.74
N ASN A 593 4.23 -15.89 0.15
CA ASN A 593 2.82 -15.51 0.27
C ASN A 593 2.67 -14.14 0.97
N GLY A 594 2.69 -13.08 0.18
CA GLY A 594 2.56 -11.70 0.68
C GLY A 594 1.16 -11.36 1.20
N ILE A 595 0.12 -12.05 0.70
CA ILE A 595 -1.25 -11.79 1.15
C ILE A 595 -1.50 -12.45 2.51
N LEU A 596 -0.94 -13.64 2.77
CA LEU A 596 -0.94 -14.24 4.11
C LEU A 596 -0.18 -13.34 5.10
N GLN A 597 0.94 -12.75 4.70
CA GLN A 597 1.65 -11.75 5.50
C GLN A 597 0.73 -10.56 5.84
N MET A 598 -0.05 -10.08 4.88
CA MET A 598 -1.01 -8.98 5.11
C MET A 598 -2.09 -9.39 6.12
N CYS A 599 -2.66 -10.58 6.01
CA CYS A 599 -3.63 -11.12 6.96
C CYS A 599 -3.06 -11.18 8.38
N LEU A 600 -1.86 -11.74 8.53
CA LEU A 600 -1.16 -11.76 9.82
C LEU A 600 -0.81 -10.35 10.33
N SER A 601 -0.56 -9.41 9.44
CA SER A 601 -0.31 -8.01 9.81
C SER A 601 -1.56 -7.32 10.36
N ILE A 602 -2.74 -7.58 9.80
CA ILE A 602 -4.03 -7.08 10.30
C ILE A 602 -4.25 -7.57 11.73
N THR A 603 -4.17 -8.87 11.96
CA THR A 603 -4.33 -9.44 13.30
C THR A 603 -3.23 -8.96 14.25
N ASN A 604 -1.98 -8.92 13.83
CA ASN A 604 -0.89 -8.41 14.66
C ASN A 604 -1.16 -6.97 15.13
N TYR A 605 -1.58 -6.08 14.22
CA TYR A 605 -1.82 -4.67 14.55
C TYR A 605 -3.07 -4.50 15.42
N LEU A 606 -4.21 -5.09 15.05
CA LEU A 606 -5.45 -4.96 15.82
C LEU A 606 -5.34 -5.60 17.21
N GLY A 607 -4.53 -6.65 17.38
CA GLY A 607 -4.25 -7.27 18.68
C GLY A 607 -3.25 -6.51 19.54
N TRP A 608 -2.56 -5.52 19.00
CA TRP A 608 -1.63 -4.68 19.72
C TRP A 608 -2.35 -3.49 20.35
N ARG A 609 -2.24 -3.31 21.66
CA ARG A 609 -2.91 -2.27 22.43
C ARG A 609 -1.96 -1.19 22.96
N GLY A 610 -0.76 -1.11 22.38
CA GLY A 610 0.35 -0.30 22.89
C GLY A 610 1.23 -1.11 23.85
N ASP A 611 2.35 -0.51 24.24
CA ASP A 611 3.34 -1.17 25.08
C ASP A 611 2.88 -1.33 26.55
N ALA A 612 1.91 -0.51 26.98
CA ALA A 612 1.37 -0.55 28.34
C ALA A 612 0.42 -1.73 28.62
N LEU A 613 -0.07 -2.42 27.60
CA LEU A 613 -1.02 -3.50 27.73
C LEU A 613 -0.54 -4.78 27.01
N PRO A 614 -0.84 -5.97 27.56
CA PRO A 614 -0.48 -7.22 26.90
C PRO A 614 -1.18 -7.31 25.55
N ARG A 615 -0.47 -7.83 24.56
CA ARG A 615 -1.03 -8.11 23.23
C ARG A 615 -2.07 -9.22 23.34
N GLN A 616 -3.16 -9.11 22.61
CA GLN A 616 -4.16 -10.19 22.54
C GLN A 616 -3.55 -11.46 21.93
N SER A 617 -4.04 -12.65 22.34
CA SER A 617 -3.46 -13.95 21.97
C SER A 617 -3.29 -14.10 20.44
N TRP A 618 -4.32 -13.77 19.66
CA TRP A 618 -4.27 -13.84 18.19
C TRP A 618 -3.29 -12.83 17.57
N GLY A 619 -3.12 -11.66 18.18
CA GLY A 619 -2.10 -10.68 17.78
C GLY A 619 -0.69 -11.15 18.14
N LYS A 620 -0.52 -11.82 19.32
CA LYS A 620 0.74 -12.41 19.77
C LYS A 620 1.19 -13.53 18.81
N LEU A 621 0.28 -14.45 18.45
CA LEU A 621 0.57 -15.51 17.48
C LEU A 621 1.02 -14.94 16.14
N SER A 622 0.29 -13.96 15.62
CA SER A 622 0.60 -13.32 14.35
C SER A 622 1.93 -12.57 14.36
N MET A 623 2.28 -11.89 15.46
CA MET A 623 3.59 -11.25 15.65
C MET A 623 4.72 -12.26 15.57
N ILE A 624 4.61 -13.38 16.28
CA ILE A 624 5.62 -14.44 16.27
C ILE A 624 5.73 -15.06 14.87
N ALA A 625 4.60 -15.38 14.22
CA ALA A 625 4.59 -15.93 12.87
C ALA A 625 5.27 -15.01 11.84
N LEU A 626 5.02 -13.68 11.93
CA LEU A 626 5.66 -12.68 11.07
C LEU A 626 7.16 -12.58 11.31
N ASN A 627 7.59 -12.56 12.57
CA ASN A 627 9.01 -12.53 12.93
C ASN A 627 9.74 -13.82 12.52
N LEU A 628 9.11 -14.98 12.74
CA LEU A 628 9.59 -16.27 12.31
C LEU A 628 9.78 -16.33 10.78
N ARG A 629 8.75 -15.90 10.03
CA ARG A 629 8.83 -15.80 8.57
C ARG A 629 10.00 -14.90 8.12
N ASN A 630 10.13 -13.73 8.72
CA ASN A 630 11.21 -12.79 8.37
C ASN A 630 12.59 -13.38 8.65
N THR A 631 12.78 -14.05 9.79
CA THR A 631 14.05 -14.71 10.15
C THR A 631 14.40 -15.83 9.19
N VAL A 632 13.42 -16.66 8.78
CA VAL A 632 13.62 -17.70 7.75
C VAL A 632 14.01 -17.08 6.40
N ILE A 633 13.38 -15.99 5.98
CA ILE A 633 13.74 -15.26 4.76
C ILE A 633 15.18 -14.77 4.82
N MET A 634 15.56 -14.12 5.91
CA MET A 634 16.89 -13.56 6.09
C MET A 634 17.99 -14.63 5.98
N ILE A 635 17.82 -15.74 6.70
CA ILE A 635 18.78 -16.85 6.64
C ILE A 635 18.80 -17.46 5.23
N THR A 636 17.65 -17.63 4.58
CA THR A 636 17.54 -18.19 3.23
C THR A 636 18.26 -17.32 2.18
N LEU A 637 18.02 -16.00 2.19
CA LEU A 637 18.67 -15.08 1.24
C LEU A 637 20.19 -15.04 1.44
N SER A 638 20.63 -15.04 2.69
CA SER A 638 22.08 -15.09 3.00
C SER A 638 22.69 -16.42 2.57
N SER A 639 22.00 -17.53 2.78
CA SER A 639 22.48 -18.87 2.37
C SER A 639 22.56 -19.02 0.86
N ASN A 640 21.64 -18.43 0.09
CA ASN A 640 21.69 -18.46 -1.38
C ASN A 640 22.93 -17.75 -1.94
N ASN A 641 23.39 -16.68 -1.29
CA ASN A 641 24.65 -16.02 -1.67
C ASN A 641 25.89 -16.91 -1.44
N ILE A 642 25.87 -17.79 -0.42
CA ILE A 642 26.91 -18.77 -0.15
C ILE A 642 26.94 -19.84 -1.26
N THR A 643 25.79 -20.29 -1.72
CA THR A 643 25.67 -21.37 -2.72
C THR A 643 25.97 -20.91 -4.15
N LEU A 644 25.88 -19.61 -4.47
CA LEU A 644 26.22 -19.09 -5.79
C LEU A 644 27.74 -19.22 -6.10
N ASN A 645 28.60 -19.26 -5.08
CA ASN A 645 30.05 -19.46 -5.20
C ASN A 645 30.43 -20.93 -5.07
N LYS A 646 29.83 -21.80 -5.86
CA LYS A 646 30.06 -23.27 -5.79
C LYS A 646 31.48 -23.72 -6.04
N THR A 647 32.32 -22.91 -6.67
CA THR A 647 33.71 -23.25 -6.99
C THR A 647 34.72 -22.90 -5.90
N THR A 648 34.42 -21.95 -5.05
CA THR A 648 35.24 -21.56 -3.89
C THR A 648 34.32 -21.36 -2.69
N LEU A 649 34.32 -22.32 -1.77
CA LEU A 649 33.59 -22.24 -0.50
C LEU A 649 34.21 -21.16 0.42
N THR A 650 34.22 -19.92 -0.05
CA THR A 650 34.68 -18.79 0.75
C THR A 650 33.55 -18.39 1.70
N PRO A 651 33.85 -18.15 2.99
CA PRO A 651 32.89 -17.60 3.95
C PRO A 651 32.34 -16.22 3.48
N LEU A 652 31.20 -15.84 3.99
CA LEU A 652 30.74 -14.45 3.83
C LEU A 652 31.77 -13.53 4.49
N ASP A 653 32.16 -12.47 3.76
CA ASP A 653 33.21 -11.53 4.15
C ASP A 653 32.66 -10.14 4.59
N GLU A 654 31.34 -10.03 4.72
CA GLU A 654 30.65 -8.81 5.12
C GLU A 654 30.24 -8.89 6.59
N PRO A 655 30.88 -8.11 7.51
CA PRO A 655 30.64 -8.20 8.95
C PRO A 655 29.17 -7.96 9.33
N GLU A 656 28.48 -7.03 8.67
CA GLU A 656 27.09 -6.69 8.99
C GLU A 656 26.14 -7.84 8.66
N VAL A 657 26.37 -8.56 7.56
CA VAL A 657 25.60 -9.74 7.18
C VAL A 657 25.81 -10.86 8.20
N VAL A 658 27.07 -11.14 8.55
CA VAL A 658 27.39 -12.23 9.50
C VAL A 658 26.86 -11.91 10.89
N ASN A 659 26.96 -10.65 11.37
CA ASN A 659 26.40 -10.23 12.66
C ASN A 659 24.87 -10.33 12.69
N SER A 660 24.20 -10.01 11.57
CA SER A 660 22.76 -10.20 11.45
C SER A 660 22.37 -11.68 11.54
N LEU A 661 23.15 -12.57 10.93
CA LEU A 661 22.94 -14.03 11.04
C LEU A 661 23.20 -14.54 12.46
N VAL A 662 24.20 -14.01 13.16
CA VAL A 662 24.47 -14.35 14.59
C VAL A 662 23.24 -14.02 15.45
N GLY A 663 22.65 -12.83 15.26
CA GLY A 663 21.43 -12.43 15.98
C GLY A 663 20.22 -13.29 15.59
N CYS A 664 20.05 -13.59 14.31
CA CYS A 664 18.99 -14.49 13.85
C CYS A 664 19.10 -15.88 14.50
N VAL A 665 20.32 -16.43 14.63
CA VAL A 665 20.56 -17.72 15.31
C VAL A 665 20.19 -17.64 16.78
N LYS A 666 20.65 -16.59 17.50
CA LYS A 666 20.33 -16.41 18.92
C LYS A 666 18.82 -16.27 19.13
N TRP A 667 18.14 -15.40 18.37
CA TRP A 667 16.69 -15.26 18.42
C TRP A 667 15.96 -16.58 18.15
N SER A 668 16.44 -17.35 17.18
CA SER A 668 15.83 -18.62 16.81
C SER A 668 15.97 -19.67 17.91
N THR A 669 17.15 -19.77 18.54
CA THR A 669 17.38 -20.71 19.66
C THR A 669 16.56 -20.32 20.91
N ASP A 670 16.41 -19.02 21.17
CA ASP A 670 15.57 -18.54 22.24
C ASP A 670 14.08 -18.81 21.97
N LEU A 671 13.62 -18.66 20.71
CA LEU A 671 12.25 -19.01 20.33
C LEU A 671 11.95 -20.50 20.56
N LEU A 672 12.85 -21.40 20.16
CA LEU A 672 12.67 -22.83 20.39
C LEU A 672 12.66 -23.16 21.89
N ALA A 673 13.52 -22.52 22.67
CA ALA A 673 13.57 -22.71 24.12
C ALA A 673 12.28 -22.21 24.78
N TRP A 674 11.82 -21.01 24.45
CA TRP A 674 10.54 -20.46 24.94
C TRP A 674 9.35 -21.33 24.55
N LEU A 675 9.31 -21.82 23.31
CA LEU A 675 8.20 -22.66 22.85
C LEU A 675 8.15 -23.99 23.59
N CYS A 676 9.32 -24.63 23.85
CA CYS A 676 9.40 -25.84 24.65
C CYS A 676 9.03 -25.60 26.11
N ASP A 677 9.49 -24.48 26.68
CA ASP A 677 9.15 -24.10 28.05
C ASP A 677 7.64 -23.94 28.24
N SER A 678 6.98 -23.16 27.32
CA SER A 678 5.53 -22.99 27.29
C SER A 678 4.79 -24.34 27.17
N LEU A 679 5.23 -25.24 26.27
CA LEU A 679 4.63 -26.57 26.13
C LEU A 679 4.84 -27.46 27.37
N PHE A 680 6.01 -27.39 28.03
CA PHE A 680 6.28 -28.12 29.27
C PHE A 680 5.48 -27.56 30.46
N CYS A 681 5.24 -26.28 30.51
CA CYS A 681 4.33 -25.66 31.47
C CYS A 681 2.90 -26.18 31.29
N LEU A 682 2.40 -26.25 30.05
CA LEU A 682 1.08 -26.84 29.74
C LEU A 682 1.03 -28.33 30.15
N PHE A 683 2.10 -29.10 29.90
CA PHE A 683 2.19 -30.50 30.32
C PHE A 683 2.14 -30.65 31.86
N GLY A 684 2.67 -29.70 32.59
CA GLY A 684 2.63 -29.66 34.07
C GLY A 684 1.32 -29.12 34.66
N ASP A 685 0.44 -28.53 33.83
CA ASP A 685 -0.83 -27.91 34.27
C ASP A 685 -1.95 -28.96 34.42
N PRO A 686 -2.41 -29.26 35.64
CA PRO A 686 -3.45 -30.29 35.89
C PRO A 686 -4.79 -29.93 35.23
N LYS A 687 -5.10 -28.63 35.14
CA LYS A 687 -6.35 -28.14 34.50
C LYS A 687 -6.31 -28.36 33.02
N PHE A 688 -5.23 -27.98 32.36
CA PHE A 688 -5.04 -28.22 30.92
C PHE A 688 -5.09 -29.73 30.62
N MET A 689 -4.35 -30.55 31.36
CA MET A 689 -4.33 -31.99 31.18
C MET A 689 -5.69 -32.65 31.42
N SER A 690 -6.52 -32.09 32.28
CA SER A 690 -7.91 -32.58 32.48
C SER A 690 -8.79 -32.24 31.28
N LEU A 691 -8.59 -31.07 30.66
CA LEU A 691 -9.33 -30.64 29.49
C LEU A 691 -9.00 -31.43 28.22
N LEU A 692 -7.77 -31.98 28.13
CA LEU A 692 -7.37 -32.86 27.01
C LEU A 692 -8.17 -34.18 26.98
N LYS A 693 -8.71 -34.61 28.12
CA LYS A 693 -9.53 -35.84 28.22
C LYS A 693 -10.96 -35.64 27.72
N LEU A 694 -11.36 -34.39 27.44
CA LEU A 694 -12.70 -34.10 26.93
C LEU A 694 -12.76 -34.38 25.43
N PRO A 695 -13.89 -34.86 24.91
CA PRO A 695 -14.03 -35.11 23.46
C PRO A 695 -14.12 -33.88 22.60
N GLN A 696 -14.26 -32.71 23.21
CA GLN A 696 -14.36 -31.40 22.55
C GLN A 696 -13.13 -30.55 22.84
N SER A 697 -12.58 -29.90 21.81
CA SER A 697 -11.41 -29.04 21.93
C SER A 697 -11.74 -27.58 22.34
N ALA A 698 -13.01 -27.19 22.28
CA ALA A 698 -13.42 -25.81 22.60
C ALA A 698 -13.10 -25.36 24.02
N PRO A 699 -13.36 -26.17 25.10
CA PRO A 699 -12.99 -25.80 26.47
C PRO A 699 -11.48 -25.63 26.66
N MET A 700 -10.69 -26.47 26.01
CA MET A 700 -9.21 -26.37 26.01
C MET A 700 -8.77 -25.04 25.35
N THR A 701 -9.32 -24.71 24.19
CA THR A 701 -8.98 -23.47 23.51
C THR A 701 -9.40 -22.25 24.29
N ALA A 702 -10.59 -22.25 24.88
CA ALA A 702 -11.04 -21.16 25.74
C ALA A 702 -10.10 -20.96 26.94
N TYR A 703 -9.63 -22.05 27.52
CA TYR A 703 -8.63 -22.01 28.61
C TYR A 703 -7.31 -21.40 28.12
N LEU A 704 -6.74 -21.86 26.99
CA LEU A 704 -5.50 -21.32 26.42
C LEU A 704 -5.62 -19.83 26.13
N ASN A 705 -6.72 -19.40 25.54
CA ASN A 705 -6.99 -17.99 25.26
C ASN A 705 -7.08 -17.15 26.53
N SER A 706 -7.68 -17.67 27.61
CA SER A 706 -7.75 -17.01 28.92
C SER A 706 -6.36 -16.82 29.57
N GLN A 707 -5.43 -17.73 29.30
CA GLN A 707 -4.04 -17.66 29.77
C GLN A 707 -3.10 -16.91 28.78
N ASN A 708 -3.62 -16.38 27.66
CA ASN A 708 -2.82 -15.80 26.57
C ASN A 708 -1.74 -16.76 26.04
N GLU A 709 -2.02 -18.08 26.06
CA GLU A 709 -1.09 -19.14 25.67
C GLU A 709 -1.33 -19.55 24.21
N ILE A 710 -0.26 -19.53 23.40
CA ILE A 710 -0.33 -19.75 21.96
C ILE A 710 0.60 -20.87 21.44
N ALA A 711 1.44 -21.43 22.31
CA ALA A 711 2.47 -22.41 21.93
C ALA A 711 1.87 -23.63 21.21
N LEU A 712 0.74 -24.14 21.71
CA LEU A 712 0.06 -25.27 21.09
C LEU A 712 -0.42 -24.94 19.67
N HIS A 713 -1.01 -23.77 19.45
CA HIS A 713 -1.47 -23.35 18.13
C HIS A 713 -0.32 -23.14 17.14
N LEU A 714 0.86 -22.67 17.61
CA LEU A 714 2.06 -22.51 16.77
C LEU A 714 2.55 -23.84 16.21
N VAL A 715 2.43 -24.93 16.94
CA VAL A 715 2.85 -26.26 16.48
C VAL A 715 1.75 -27.02 15.74
N LEU A 716 0.45 -26.76 16.04
CA LEU A 716 -0.66 -27.42 15.37
C LEU A 716 -0.92 -26.84 13.97
N CYS A 717 -0.91 -25.52 13.81
CA CYS A 717 -1.17 -24.87 12.52
C CYS A 717 -0.06 -25.18 11.50
N SER A 718 -0.44 -25.63 10.31
CA SER A 718 0.51 -26.06 9.27
C SER A 718 1.44 -24.93 8.81
N ALA A 719 0.93 -23.69 8.69
CA ALA A 719 1.73 -22.55 8.28
C ALA A 719 2.85 -22.23 9.28
N THR A 720 2.54 -22.12 10.58
CA THR A 720 3.55 -21.82 11.61
C THR A 720 4.47 -23.02 11.86
N ARG A 721 3.95 -24.26 11.85
CA ARG A 721 4.75 -25.48 11.93
C ARG A 721 5.74 -25.58 10.76
N GLY A 722 5.30 -25.27 9.52
CA GLY A 722 6.15 -25.25 8.35
C GLY A 722 7.29 -24.22 8.46
N LEU A 723 7.01 -23.02 9.00
CA LEU A 723 8.04 -22.03 9.28
C LEU A 723 9.00 -22.45 10.38
N LEU A 724 8.52 -23.10 11.46
CA LEU A 724 9.36 -23.64 12.56
C LEU A 724 10.30 -24.73 12.03
N SER A 725 9.81 -25.67 11.24
CA SER A 725 10.62 -26.71 10.62
C SER A 725 11.67 -26.12 9.64
N ALA A 726 11.27 -25.11 8.84
CA ALA A 726 12.22 -24.38 8.00
C ALA A 726 13.30 -23.68 8.82
N LEU A 727 12.94 -23.08 9.97
CA LEU A 727 13.90 -22.45 10.89
C LEU A 727 14.91 -23.45 11.42
N CYS A 728 14.47 -24.59 11.92
CA CYS A 728 15.33 -25.65 12.46
C CYS A 728 16.37 -26.10 11.42
N ARG A 729 15.93 -26.39 10.19
CA ARG A 729 16.85 -26.77 9.10
C ARG A 729 17.86 -25.66 8.74
N ARG A 730 17.46 -24.39 8.85
CA ARG A 730 18.36 -23.24 8.61
C ARG A 730 19.36 -23.05 9.74
N ILE A 731 18.98 -23.30 10.99
CA ILE A 731 19.92 -23.29 12.13
C ILE A 731 20.99 -24.36 11.93
N SER A 732 20.60 -25.58 11.57
CA SER A 732 21.54 -26.69 11.34
C SER A 732 22.49 -26.42 10.16
N LEU A 733 21.97 -25.75 9.08
CA LEU A 733 22.79 -25.28 7.98
C LEU A 733 23.81 -24.24 8.43
N LEU A 734 23.41 -23.26 9.25
CA LEU A 734 24.31 -22.21 9.76
C LEU A 734 25.34 -22.76 10.74
N ASP A 735 25.02 -23.81 11.52
CA ASP A 735 25.99 -24.50 12.36
C ASP A 735 27.10 -25.14 11.52
N SER A 736 26.72 -25.92 10.51
CA SER A 736 27.66 -26.51 9.56
C SER A 736 28.51 -25.48 8.82
N PHE A 737 27.89 -24.34 8.46
CA PHE A 737 28.56 -23.25 7.77
C PHE A 737 29.54 -22.53 8.69
N SER A 738 29.14 -22.22 9.93
CA SER A 738 30.03 -21.58 10.92
C SER A 738 31.25 -22.42 11.22
N THR A 739 31.10 -23.74 11.33
CA THR A 739 32.19 -24.69 11.55
C THR A 739 33.23 -24.63 10.41
N ARG A 740 32.74 -24.65 9.17
CA ARG A 740 33.63 -24.55 7.98
C ARG A 740 34.30 -23.17 7.87
N ALA A 741 33.56 -22.11 8.16
CA ALA A 741 34.10 -20.75 8.15
C ALA A 741 35.21 -20.57 9.21
N ILE A 742 35.01 -21.07 10.44
CA ILE A 742 36.03 -21.03 11.48
C ILE A 742 37.29 -21.71 11.02
N SER A 743 37.21 -22.99 10.52
CA SER A 743 38.33 -23.72 9.99
C SER A 743 39.05 -23.00 8.83
N TRP A 744 38.27 -22.32 7.93
CA TRP A 744 38.84 -21.53 6.86
C TRP A 744 39.66 -20.33 7.36
N TYR A 745 39.16 -19.63 8.42
CA TYR A 745 39.87 -18.50 9.04
C TYR A 745 41.10 -18.95 9.84
N GLU A 746 41.11 -20.15 10.39
CA GLU A 746 42.21 -20.74 11.14
C GLU A 746 43.37 -21.22 10.21
N THR A 747 43.04 -21.73 9.02
CA THR A 747 44.01 -22.27 8.09
C THR A 747 44.70 -21.23 7.19
N ARG A 748 44.13 -20.05 7.04
CA ARG A 748 44.76 -18.95 6.30
C ARG A 748 45.76 -18.22 7.16
N GLU A 749 46.91 -17.89 6.55
CA GLU A 749 47.92 -17.05 7.18
C GLU A 749 47.27 -15.75 7.68
N LYS A 750 47.38 -15.50 8.97
CA LYS A 750 46.91 -14.26 9.59
C LYS A 750 47.60 -13.10 8.85
N PRO A 751 46.82 -12.08 8.37
CA PRO A 751 47.46 -10.92 7.77
C PRO A 751 48.46 -10.35 8.78
N ASN A 752 49.64 -9.97 8.26
CA ASN A 752 50.81 -9.63 9.05
C ASN A 752 50.46 -8.61 10.16
N ILE A 753 50.43 -9.07 11.42
CA ILE A 753 49.91 -8.36 12.61
C ILE A 753 50.79 -7.16 12.98
N ASN A 754 51.87 -6.88 12.25
CA ASN A 754 52.84 -5.79 12.56
C ASN A 754 52.24 -4.37 12.33
N ASN A 755 51.08 -4.25 11.68
CA ASN A 755 50.34 -2.99 11.57
C ASN A 755 49.01 -3.07 12.34
N GLN A 756 49.00 -2.61 13.60
CA GLN A 756 47.79 -2.53 14.44
C GLN A 756 46.65 -1.67 13.82
N ASN A 757 46.89 -0.98 12.73
CA ASN A 757 45.94 -0.12 12.02
C ASN A 757 45.50 -0.66 10.65
N ASP A 758 45.74 -1.94 10.33
CA ASP A 758 45.25 -2.49 9.06
C ASP A 758 43.76 -2.82 9.14
N PRO A 759 42.84 -2.11 8.42
CA PRO A 759 41.41 -2.37 8.45
C PRO A 759 41.04 -3.78 7.99
N ARG A 760 41.89 -4.45 7.22
CA ARG A 760 41.69 -5.83 6.77
C ARG A 760 41.93 -6.84 7.89
N ALA A 761 42.93 -6.59 8.75
CA ALA A 761 43.17 -7.43 9.91
C ALA A 761 42.05 -7.32 10.96
N ALA A 762 41.56 -6.11 11.18
CA ALA A 762 40.42 -5.85 12.07
C ALA A 762 39.12 -6.52 11.55
N ALA A 763 38.81 -6.41 10.27
CA ALA A 763 37.67 -7.06 9.65
C ALA A 763 37.76 -8.60 9.72
N HIS A 764 38.93 -9.17 9.49
CA HIS A 764 39.16 -10.61 9.61
C HIS A 764 38.93 -11.11 11.04
N ALA A 765 39.44 -10.41 12.06
CA ALA A 765 39.24 -10.74 13.46
C ALA A 765 37.77 -10.63 13.87
N ALA A 766 37.09 -9.60 13.42
CA ALA A 766 35.65 -9.38 13.68
C ALA A 766 34.77 -10.50 13.08
N LEU A 767 35.06 -10.92 11.84
CA LEU A 767 34.36 -12.00 11.17
C LEU A 767 34.61 -13.36 11.85
N TYR A 768 35.86 -13.67 12.19
CA TYR A 768 36.19 -14.88 12.93
C TYR A 768 35.44 -14.95 14.26
N ALA A 769 35.45 -13.86 15.05
CA ALA A 769 34.71 -13.77 16.30
C ALA A 769 33.19 -13.91 16.11
N ALA A 770 32.63 -13.37 15.03
CA ALA A 770 31.22 -13.50 14.71
C ALA A 770 30.84 -14.96 14.39
N TYR A 771 31.66 -15.68 13.59
CA TYR A 771 31.43 -17.09 13.32
C TYR A 771 31.58 -17.96 14.59
N GLN A 772 32.55 -17.65 15.46
CA GLN A 772 32.65 -18.32 16.77
C GLN A 772 31.41 -18.10 17.65
N ARG A 773 30.86 -16.87 17.68
CA ARG A 773 29.60 -16.60 18.40
C ARG A 773 28.44 -17.37 17.80
N MET A 774 28.31 -17.42 16.49
CA MET A 774 27.28 -18.19 15.79
C MET A 774 27.32 -19.65 16.22
N ARG A 775 28.52 -20.30 16.14
CA ARG A 775 28.70 -21.68 16.56
C ARG A 775 28.43 -21.88 18.05
N ARG A 776 28.81 -20.92 18.90
CA ARG A 776 28.52 -21.01 20.34
C ARG A 776 27.01 -21.07 20.56
N TYR A 777 26.21 -20.18 19.93
CA TYR A 777 24.77 -20.18 20.11
C TYR A 777 24.10 -21.47 19.62
N THR A 778 24.53 -22.05 18.51
CA THR A 778 24.00 -23.34 18.05
C THR A 778 24.42 -24.50 18.96
N SER A 779 25.69 -24.57 19.38
CA SER A 779 26.23 -25.66 20.22
C SER A 779 25.72 -25.61 21.65
N SER A 780 25.56 -24.40 22.25
CA SER A 780 25.06 -24.20 23.61
C SER A 780 23.54 -24.07 23.70
N SER A 781 22.81 -24.21 22.59
CA SER A 781 21.36 -24.15 22.56
C SER A 781 20.74 -25.16 23.52
N LEU A 782 19.79 -24.72 24.37
CA LEU A 782 19.08 -25.55 25.30
C LEU A 782 18.22 -26.60 24.59
N ILE A 783 17.67 -26.23 23.45
CA ILE A 783 16.90 -27.10 22.55
C ILE A 783 17.69 -27.27 21.26
N LYS A 784 17.99 -28.51 20.89
CA LYS A 784 18.65 -28.83 19.64
C LYS A 784 17.64 -28.73 18.49
N ALA A 785 18.01 -27.97 17.44
CA ALA A 785 17.13 -27.74 16.31
C ALA A 785 16.70 -29.03 15.61
N ASP A 786 17.62 -29.99 15.44
CA ASP A 786 17.34 -31.30 14.80
C ASP A 786 16.37 -32.15 15.63
N ASP A 787 16.48 -32.12 16.97
CA ASP A 787 15.59 -32.87 17.86
C ASP A 787 14.17 -32.27 17.84
N PHE A 788 14.09 -30.92 17.81
CA PHE A 788 12.81 -30.24 17.71
C PHE A 788 12.17 -30.42 16.31
N ASP A 789 12.94 -30.42 15.21
CA ASP A 789 12.42 -30.71 13.86
C ASP A 789 11.88 -32.15 13.79
N ARG A 790 12.51 -33.13 14.47
CA ARG A 790 11.97 -34.49 14.59
C ARG A 790 10.64 -34.52 15.35
N LEU A 791 10.52 -33.78 16.45
CA LEU A 791 9.26 -33.63 17.18
C LEU A 791 8.14 -33.04 16.30
N LEU A 792 8.44 -31.99 15.56
CA LEU A 792 7.48 -31.39 14.64
C LEU A 792 7.08 -32.33 13.49
N THR A 793 8.04 -33.11 12.98
CA THR A 793 7.82 -34.09 11.92
C THR A 793 6.91 -35.24 12.40
N SER A 794 7.11 -35.75 13.64
CA SER A 794 6.22 -36.73 14.26
C SER A 794 4.80 -36.21 14.41
N LEU A 795 4.65 -34.99 15.00
CA LEU A 795 3.34 -34.33 15.11
C LEU A 795 2.67 -34.11 13.75
N GLY A 796 3.44 -33.68 12.74
CA GLY A 796 2.94 -33.48 11.38
C GLY A 796 2.42 -34.74 10.74
N ALA A 797 3.08 -35.88 10.97
CA ALA A 797 2.64 -37.20 10.51
C ALA A 797 1.31 -37.62 11.16
N ASP A 798 1.19 -37.40 12.48
CA ASP A 798 -0.05 -37.69 13.20
C ASP A 798 -1.22 -36.80 12.74
N ILE A 799 -0.98 -35.51 12.50
CA ILE A 799 -1.97 -34.59 11.94
C ILE A 799 -2.42 -35.05 10.54
N ARG A 800 -1.49 -35.45 9.67
CA ARG A 800 -1.85 -35.99 8.33
C ARG A 800 -2.70 -37.23 8.43
N SER A 801 -2.34 -38.16 9.33
CA SER A 801 -3.10 -39.37 9.59
C SER A 801 -4.51 -39.06 10.08
N ALA A 802 -4.66 -38.10 11.01
CA ALA A 802 -5.95 -37.66 11.51
C ALA A 802 -6.84 -37.03 10.41
N TYR A 803 -6.26 -36.18 9.56
CA TYR A 803 -6.98 -35.66 8.40
C TYR A 803 -7.41 -36.78 7.43
N SER A 804 -6.52 -37.70 7.11
CA SER A 804 -6.84 -38.82 6.24
C SER A 804 -7.95 -39.71 6.81
N ALA A 805 -7.91 -39.99 8.11
CA ALA A 805 -8.93 -40.77 8.80
C ALA A 805 -10.29 -40.06 8.82
N ALA A 806 -10.31 -38.75 9.13
CA ALA A 806 -11.54 -37.95 9.16
C ALA A 806 -12.18 -37.79 7.77
N LEU A 807 -11.35 -37.71 6.74
CA LEU A 807 -11.80 -37.49 5.36
C LEU A 807 -12.08 -38.78 4.57
N ALA A 808 -11.60 -39.95 5.03
CA ALA A 808 -11.84 -41.26 4.41
C ALA A 808 -13.34 -41.60 4.26
N GLY A 809 -14.17 -41.02 5.12
CA GLY A 809 -15.63 -41.14 5.01
C GLY A 809 -16.26 -40.37 3.86
N LEU A 810 -15.57 -39.30 3.39
CA LEU A 810 -16.02 -38.45 2.27
C LEU A 810 -15.56 -38.98 0.92
N GLU A 811 -14.53 -39.83 0.88
CA GLU A 811 -13.97 -40.41 -0.33
C GLU A 811 -14.71 -41.69 -0.78
N LYS A 812 -15.56 -42.27 0.06
CA LYS A 812 -16.34 -43.46 -0.36
C LYS A 812 -17.38 -43.03 -1.38
N PRO A 813 -17.27 -43.49 -2.65
CA PRO A 813 -18.32 -43.29 -3.61
C PRO A 813 -19.58 -44.00 -3.07
N ARG A 814 -20.72 -43.32 -3.02
CA ARG A 814 -22.00 -43.95 -2.82
C ARG A 814 -22.17 -44.94 -3.99
N SER A 815 -21.83 -46.21 -3.70
CA SER A 815 -22.08 -47.31 -4.65
C SER A 815 -23.60 -47.51 -4.77
N SER A 816 -24.18 -46.94 -5.80
CA SER A 816 -25.45 -47.38 -6.34
C SER A 816 -25.35 -47.33 -7.84
N ASN A 817 -25.35 -48.52 -8.41
CA ASN A 817 -25.63 -48.89 -9.77
C ASN A 817 -26.11 -47.77 -10.72
N SER A 818 -25.22 -47.31 -11.62
CA SER A 818 -25.59 -46.99 -12.98
C SER A 818 -24.37 -46.67 -13.82
N GLN A 819 -24.32 -47.29 -14.99
CA GLN A 819 -23.35 -47.10 -16.06
C GLN A 819 -23.25 -45.62 -16.49
N ALA A 820 -22.10 -45.02 -16.32
CA ALA A 820 -21.67 -43.89 -17.14
C ALA A 820 -20.17 -43.62 -16.89
N SER A 821 -19.32 -44.07 -17.77
CA SER A 821 -17.84 -44.04 -17.66
C SER A 821 -17.17 -42.72 -18.07
N GLN A 822 -17.89 -41.62 -18.16
CA GLN A 822 -17.30 -40.30 -18.47
C GLN A 822 -17.39 -39.26 -17.34
N ASN A 823 -18.12 -39.51 -16.25
CA ASN A 823 -18.26 -38.56 -15.12
C ASN A 823 -17.39 -38.86 -13.89
N GLN A 824 -16.55 -39.92 -13.93
CA GLN A 824 -15.74 -40.30 -12.77
C GLN A 824 -14.64 -39.25 -12.45
N ASN A 825 -14.05 -38.63 -13.46
CA ASN A 825 -13.02 -37.60 -13.23
C ASN A 825 -13.58 -36.31 -12.60
N ALA A 826 -14.78 -35.90 -12.97
CA ALA A 826 -15.44 -34.73 -12.41
C ALA A 826 -15.88 -34.93 -10.95
N SER A 827 -16.39 -36.13 -10.59
CA SER A 827 -16.79 -36.44 -9.22
C SER A 827 -15.60 -36.59 -8.29
N THR A 828 -14.49 -37.13 -8.76
CA THR A 828 -13.24 -37.26 -8.00
C THR A 828 -12.60 -35.87 -7.75
N GLN A 829 -12.58 -34.99 -8.75
CA GLN A 829 -12.11 -33.61 -8.59
C GLN A 829 -12.97 -32.81 -7.61
N ALA A 830 -14.29 -32.90 -7.69
CA ALA A 830 -15.21 -32.23 -6.74
C ALA A 830 -15.02 -32.71 -5.29
N SER A 831 -14.74 -33.98 -5.08
CA SER A 831 -14.44 -34.55 -3.77
C SER A 831 -13.10 -34.02 -3.23
N GLN A 832 -12.06 -33.98 -4.06
CA GLN A 832 -10.74 -33.46 -3.68
C GLN A 832 -10.78 -31.97 -3.36
N GLU A 833 -11.53 -31.17 -4.11
CA GLU A 833 -11.73 -29.75 -3.81
C GLU A 833 -12.47 -29.53 -2.48
N THR A 834 -13.45 -30.36 -2.16
CA THR A 834 -14.21 -30.28 -0.90
C THR A 834 -13.31 -30.61 0.29
N ILE A 835 -12.46 -31.62 0.14
CA ILE A 835 -11.47 -32.03 1.14
C ILE A 835 -10.45 -30.89 1.36
N ALA A 836 -9.91 -30.34 0.29
CA ALA A 836 -8.96 -29.25 0.36
C ALA A 836 -9.57 -28.00 1.03
N ARG A 837 -10.82 -27.66 0.73
CA ARG A 837 -11.55 -26.56 1.40
C ARG A 837 -11.76 -26.82 2.89
N GLY A 838 -12.12 -28.06 3.27
CA GLY A 838 -12.28 -28.46 4.67
C GLY A 838 -10.98 -28.29 5.46
N ARG A 839 -9.85 -28.76 4.92
CA ARG A 839 -8.54 -28.61 5.53
C ARG A 839 -8.15 -27.14 5.66
N GLN A 840 -8.29 -26.38 4.56
CA GLN A 840 -8.03 -24.93 4.54
C GLN A 840 -8.83 -24.21 5.63
N HIS A 841 -10.10 -24.57 5.84
CA HIS A 841 -10.95 -23.98 6.87
C HIS A 841 -10.45 -24.31 8.29
N CYS A 842 -10.07 -25.56 8.54
CA CYS A 842 -9.51 -25.98 9.84
C CYS A 842 -8.18 -25.27 10.14
N GLU A 843 -7.28 -25.20 9.16
CA GLU A 843 -5.97 -24.54 9.32
C GLU A 843 -6.12 -23.04 9.57
N LEU A 844 -7.05 -22.38 8.84
CA LEU A 844 -7.38 -20.99 9.07
C LEU A 844 -7.94 -20.76 10.48
N GLY A 845 -8.86 -21.62 10.93
CA GLY A 845 -9.39 -21.55 12.28
C GLY A 845 -8.29 -21.62 13.33
N MET A 846 -7.37 -22.57 13.22
CA MET A 846 -6.23 -22.71 14.14
C MET A 846 -5.28 -21.51 14.09
N LEU A 847 -5.05 -20.93 12.91
CA LEU A 847 -4.24 -19.72 12.76
C LEU A 847 -4.88 -18.50 13.45
N LEU A 848 -6.20 -18.47 13.57
CA LEU A 848 -7.00 -17.45 14.26
C LEU A 848 -7.36 -17.85 15.71
N LEU A 849 -6.68 -18.83 16.30
CA LEU A 849 -6.88 -19.36 17.66
C LEU A 849 -8.30 -19.89 17.93
N GLN A 850 -8.98 -20.35 16.90
CA GLN A 850 -10.20 -21.11 17.05
C GLN A 850 -9.88 -22.56 17.47
N ALA A 851 -10.89 -23.23 18.00
CA ALA A 851 -10.73 -24.60 18.48
C ALA A 851 -10.28 -25.53 17.33
N PRO A 852 -9.23 -26.35 17.55
CA PRO A 852 -8.85 -27.37 16.60
C PRO A 852 -10.03 -28.32 16.32
N PRO A 853 -10.08 -28.96 15.15
CA PRO A 853 -11.12 -29.94 14.87
C PRO A 853 -11.20 -31.06 15.95
N PRO A 854 -12.39 -31.58 16.27
CA PRO A 854 -12.53 -32.61 17.30
C PRO A 854 -11.65 -33.85 17.10
N PHE A 855 -11.37 -34.21 15.86
CA PHE A 855 -10.48 -35.35 15.53
C PHE A 855 -9.01 -35.07 15.84
N PHE A 856 -8.62 -33.85 16.21
CA PHE A 856 -7.27 -33.52 16.68
C PHE A 856 -7.10 -33.77 18.18
N VAL A 857 -8.17 -33.99 18.96
CA VAL A 857 -8.06 -34.24 20.40
C VAL A 857 -7.14 -35.43 20.68
N SER A 858 -7.29 -36.52 19.94
CA SER A 858 -6.42 -37.69 20.05
C SER A 858 -4.96 -37.44 19.66
N VAL A 859 -4.75 -36.57 18.67
CA VAL A 859 -3.40 -36.16 18.22
C VAL A 859 -2.72 -35.34 19.32
N VAL A 860 -3.44 -34.36 19.88
CA VAL A 860 -2.93 -33.51 20.96
C VAL A 860 -2.66 -34.33 22.22
N ASP A 861 -3.55 -35.25 22.58
CA ASP A 861 -3.36 -36.15 23.74
C ASP A 861 -2.11 -37.04 23.54
N LYS A 862 -1.94 -37.66 22.37
CA LYS A 862 -0.75 -38.43 22.01
C LYS A 862 0.51 -37.57 22.07
N PHE A 863 0.48 -36.39 21.53
CA PHE A 863 1.61 -35.46 21.52
C PHE A 863 2.08 -35.14 22.94
N PHE A 864 1.17 -34.79 23.85
CA PHE A 864 1.54 -34.46 25.25
C PHE A 864 1.98 -35.67 26.04
N ASN A 865 1.24 -36.78 25.98
CA ASN A 865 1.49 -37.95 26.84
C ASN A 865 2.64 -38.85 26.35
N ASN A 866 3.00 -38.79 25.05
CA ASN A 866 4.08 -39.61 24.50
C ASN A 866 5.22 -38.73 24.01
N ASP A 867 5.06 -38.05 22.83
CA ASP A 867 6.17 -37.41 22.12
C ASP A 867 6.82 -36.28 22.93
N LEU A 868 6.00 -35.39 23.51
CA LEU A 868 6.48 -34.26 24.32
C LEU A 868 7.03 -34.74 25.68
N LYS A 869 6.44 -35.78 26.27
CA LYS A 869 6.94 -36.38 27.50
C LYS A 869 8.34 -36.95 27.32
N ASP A 870 8.58 -37.71 26.25
CA ASP A 870 9.88 -38.28 25.93
C ASP A 870 10.89 -37.18 25.58
N PHE A 871 10.47 -36.16 24.83
CA PHE A 871 11.29 -35.00 24.52
C PHE A 871 11.70 -34.22 25.78
N ARG A 872 10.78 -34.02 26.73
CA ARG A 872 11.03 -33.39 28.03
C ARG A 872 12.03 -34.18 28.88
N ALA A 873 11.93 -35.51 28.89
CA ALA A 873 12.85 -36.37 29.65
C ALA A 873 14.32 -36.24 29.16
N ASN A 874 14.52 -35.88 27.89
CA ASN A 874 15.83 -35.65 27.27
C ASN A 874 16.28 -34.20 27.32
N THR A 875 15.48 -33.30 27.93
CA THR A 875 15.77 -31.85 27.97
C THR A 875 16.07 -31.44 29.42
N ASP A 876 17.05 -30.56 29.60
CA ASP A 876 17.38 -29.95 30.89
C ASP A 876 16.37 -28.82 31.20
N VAL A 877 15.24 -29.19 31.79
CA VAL A 877 14.15 -28.28 32.14
C VAL A 877 14.58 -27.20 33.15
N ALA A 878 15.54 -27.53 34.05
CA ALA A 878 16.04 -26.54 35.03
C ALA A 878 16.74 -25.37 34.34
N LYS A 879 17.49 -25.63 33.26
CA LYS A 879 18.11 -24.55 32.46
C LYS A 879 17.11 -23.70 31.70
N LEU A 880 15.99 -24.28 31.23
CA LEU A 880 14.93 -23.51 30.56
C LEU A 880 14.30 -22.48 31.50
N TYR A 881 14.11 -22.87 32.79
CA TYR A 881 13.55 -21.94 33.78
C TYR A 881 14.37 -20.66 33.98
N PHE A 882 15.70 -20.74 33.80
CA PHE A 882 16.61 -19.59 33.90
C PHE A 882 16.95 -18.94 32.54
N ALA A 883 16.29 -19.34 31.47
CA ALA A 883 16.57 -18.78 30.16
C ALA A 883 16.00 -17.35 30.00
N ASP A 884 16.73 -16.52 29.30
CA ASP A 884 16.32 -15.14 28.98
C ASP A 884 15.67 -15.08 27.59
N TYR A 885 14.38 -14.80 27.58
CA TYR A 885 13.58 -14.67 26.36
C TYR A 885 13.33 -13.22 25.95
N SER A 886 14.00 -12.24 26.55
CA SER A 886 13.76 -10.80 26.35
C SER A 886 13.89 -10.34 24.90
N LEU A 887 14.73 -11.01 24.08
CA LEU A 887 14.88 -10.73 22.65
C LEU A 887 13.62 -11.06 21.81
N LEU A 888 12.73 -11.89 22.34
CA LEU A 888 11.50 -12.27 21.64
C LEU A 888 10.41 -11.21 21.76
N GLU A 889 10.48 -10.33 22.76
CA GLU A 889 9.47 -9.31 23.08
C GLU A 889 8.05 -9.92 23.20
N ILE A 890 7.96 -11.13 23.77
CA ILE A 890 6.71 -11.89 23.95
C ILE A 890 6.09 -11.68 25.34
N ASP A 891 6.74 -10.88 26.16
CA ASP A 891 6.42 -10.76 27.58
C ASP A 891 4.94 -10.47 27.83
N ASN A 892 4.35 -11.29 28.69
CA ASN A 892 3.01 -11.05 29.22
C ASN A 892 3.04 -9.99 30.34
N GLU A 893 4.24 -9.49 30.71
CA GLU A 893 4.44 -8.44 31.70
C GLU A 893 4.71 -7.10 30.99
N PRO A 894 3.66 -6.31 30.72
CA PRO A 894 3.78 -5.02 30.02
C PRO A 894 4.72 -4.07 30.74
N GLN A 895 4.81 -4.18 32.07
CA GLN A 895 5.68 -3.33 32.87
C GLN A 895 7.18 -3.54 32.58
N LEU A 896 7.59 -4.77 32.29
CA LEU A 896 8.98 -5.05 31.90
C LEU A 896 9.32 -4.44 30.54
N LEU A 897 8.42 -4.58 29.56
CA LEU A 897 8.58 -3.98 28.25
C LEU A 897 8.61 -2.46 28.34
N GLU A 898 7.69 -1.86 29.09
CA GLU A 898 7.63 -0.43 29.33
C GLU A 898 8.91 0.09 30.01
N ASN A 899 9.40 -0.59 31.04
CA ASN A 899 10.63 -0.25 31.72
C ASN A 899 11.86 -0.35 30.80
N ARG A 900 11.94 -1.33 29.93
CA ARG A 900 13.00 -1.44 28.91
C ARG A 900 12.92 -0.28 27.91
N ARG A 901 11.72 0.04 27.43
CA ARG A 901 11.46 1.15 26.53
C ARG A 901 11.81 2.50 27.16
N ALA A 902 11.45 2.70 28.43
CA ALA A 902 11.82 3.89 29.19
C ALA A 902 13.34 4.07 29.37
N ARG A 903 14.10 2.97 29.38
CA ARG A 903 15.58 2.98 29.39
C ARG A 903 16.19 3.18 27.98
N GLY A 904 15.35 3.34 26.93
CA GLY A 904 15.81 3.45 25.55
C GLY A 904 16.35 2.15 24.96
N ILE A 905 15.99 1.00 25.54
CA ILE A 905 16.39 -0.32 25.05
C ILE A 905 15.32 -0.82 24.09
N ARG A 906 15.75 -1.20 22.89
CA ARG A 906 14.92 -1.75 21.82
C ARG A 906 15.57 -3.02 21.27
N VAL A 907 14.81 -3.86 20.59
CA VAL A 907 15.34 -5.00 19.83
C VAL A 907 15.38 -4.61 18.37
N ASP A 908 16.55 -4.68 17.77
CA ASP A 908 16.73 -4.45 16.33
C ASP A 908 15.99 -5.56 15.57
N LEU A 909 15.00 -5.16 14.76
CA LEU A 909 14.15 -6.07 14.00
C LEU A 909 14.94 -6.96 13.03
N PHE A 910 16.07 -6.46 12.54
CA PHE A 910 16.87 -7.09 11.52
C PHE A 910 18.02 -7.92 12.11
N LYS A 911 18.82 -7.29 12.95
CA LYS A 911 19.97 -7.92 13.61
C LYS A 911 19.58 -8.82 14.78
N ARG A 912 18.34 -8.71 15.30
CA ARG A 912 17.83 -9.46 16.46
C ARG A 912 18.71 -9.34 17.70
N VAL A 913 19.22 -8.14 17.94
CA VAL A 913 20.05 -7.80 19.11
C VAL A 913 19.44 -6.59 19.79
N GLU A 914 19.76 -6.44 21.07
CA GLU A 914 19.42 -5.21 21.80
C GLU A 914 20.21 -4.03 21.24
N ILE A 915 19.51 -2.95 21.01
CA ILE A 915 20.08 -1.66 20.64
C ILE A 915 19.66 -0.58 21.63
N SER A 916 20.59 0.30 21.94
CA SER A 916 20.33 1.48 22.74
C SER A 916 21.16 2.62 22.18
N GLN A 917 20.85 3.86 22.56
CA GLN A 917 21.65 5.02 22.15
C GLN A 917 23.13 4.92 22.57
N LYS A 918 23.40 4.23 23.69
CA LYS A 918 24.76 4.05 24.21
C LYS A 918 25.54 2.94 23.51
N SER A 919 24.83 1.99 22.92
CA SER A 919 25.41 0.78 22.28
C SER A 919 25.24 0.77 20.75
N SER A 920 24.66 1.81 20.15
CA SER A 920 24.50 1.86 18.70
C SER A 920 25.86 1.93 18.00
N ASN A 921 25.96 1.23 16.87
CA ASN A 921 27.16 1.24 16.04
C ASN A 921 27.44 2.67 15.57
N THR A 922 28.73 3.03 15.48
CA THR A 922 29.13 4.33 14.99
C THR A 922 29.74 4.21 13.59
N HIS A 923 29.39 5.13 12.71
CA HIS A 923 30.04 5.33 11.43
C HIS A 923 30.71 6.69 11.42
N ASN A 924 32.03 6.73 11.23
CA ASN A 924 32.84 7.96 11.29
C ASN A 924 32.68 8.75 12.63
N GLY A 925 32.48 8.05 13.75
CA GLY A 925 32.30 8.63 15.05
C GLY A 925 30.89 9.15 15.37
N THR A 926 29.95 9.05 14.44
CA THR A 926 28.53 9.40 14.67
C THR A 926 27.68 8.13 14.83
N PRO A 927 26.73 8.09 15.78
CA PRO A 927 25.83 6.94 15.92
C PRO A 927 24.99 6.78 14.66
N LEU A 928 24.72 5.52 14.27
CA LEU A 928 23.84 5.22 13.16
C LEU A 928 22.41 5.70 13.47
N PRO A 929 21.71 6.31 12.52
CA PRO A 929 20.30 6.64 12.68
C PRO A 929 19.47 5.37 12.82
N TRP A 930 18.33 5.49 13.47
CA TRP A 930 17.38 4.39 13.58
C TRP A 930 16.24 4.53 12.55
N ARG A 931 15.70 3.41 12.16
CA ARG A 931 14.46 3.33 11.39
C ARG A 931 13.36 2.76 12.26
N ALA A 932 12.14 3.28 12.12
CA ALA A 932 10.95 2.73 12.76
C ALA A 932 9.91 2.35 11.72
N CYS A 933 9.16 1.30 12.01
CA CYS A 933 8.01 0.88 11.20
C CYS A 933 6.82 1.81 11.43
N SER A 934 6.20 2.30 10.36
CA SER A 934 4.99 3.14 10.44
C SER A 934 3.81 2.42 11.11
N ARG A 935 3.74 1.08 11.04
CA ARG A 935 2.59 0.28 11.47
C ARG A 935 2.68 -0.30 12.88
N CYS A 936 3.85 -0.82 13.25
CA CYS A 936 4.01 -1.56 14.52
C CYS A 936 5.12 -1.01 15.41
N ALA A 937 5.67 0.14 15.04
CA ALA A 937 6.72 0.85 15.76
C ALA A 937 8.02 0.04 16.02
N SER A 938 8.18 -1.17 15.44
CA SER A 938 9.43 -1.92 15.52
C SER A 938 10.59 -1.14 14.91
N VAL A 939 11.75 -1.17 15.55
CA VAL A 939 12.92 -0.39 15.17
C VAL A 939 14.07 -1.23 14.65
N MET A 940 14.98 -0.60 13.89
CA MET A 940 16.27 -1.16 13.50
C MET A 940 17.29 -0.05 13.22
N GLU A 941 18.58 -0.36 13.30
CA GLU A 941 19.63 0.57 12.87
C GLU A 941 19.64 0.73 11.34
N ASP A 942 19.86 1.95 10.86
CA ASP A 942 19.98 2.25 9.44
C ASP A 942 21.39 1.90 8.93
N LEU A 943 21.51 0.80 8.19
CA LEU A 943 22.78 0.37 7.61
C LEU A 943 23.13 1.04 6.26
N ALA A 944 22.23 1.86 5.71
CA ALA A 944 22.49 2.54 4.44
C ALA A 944 23.76 3.40 4.42
N PRO A 945 24.13 4.13 5.49
CA PRO A 945 25.35 4.91 5.52
C PRO A 945 26.63 4.06 5.48
N VAL A 946 26.58 2.82 5.97
CA VAL A 946 27.74 1.90 6.08
C VAL A 946 27.95 1.08 4.80
N SER A 947 26.90 0.95 3.99
CA SER A 947 26.87 0.07 2.85
C SER A 947 27.61 0.65 1.63
N THR A 948 28.86 0.32 1.49
CA THR A 948 29.65 0.64 0.30
C THR A 948 29.80 -0.53 -0.69
N LYS A 949 29.38 -1.76 -0.29
CA LYS A 949 29.58 -2.96 -1.08
C LYS A 949 28.29 -3.49 -1.73
N PRO A 950 28.36 -3.98 -3.00
CA PRO A 950 27.21 -4.53 -3.73
C PRO A 950 26.54 -5.74 -3.05
N GLY A 951 27.28 -6.53 -2.27
CA GLY A 951 26.78 -7.73 -1.59
C GLY A 951 25.73 -7.44 -0.52
N ILE A 952 25.73 -6.22 0.06
CA ILE A 952 24.73 -5.80 1.05
C ILE A 952 23.42 -5.37 0.37
N SER A 953 23.35 -5.31 -0.94
CA SER A 953 22.16 -4.81 -1.67
C SER A 953 20.87 -5.54 -1.32
N PHE A 954 20.92 -6.84 -0.99
CA PHE A 954 19.74 -7.58 -0.56
C PHE A 954 19.30 -7.21 0.87
N LEU A 955 20.23 -6.93 1.76
CA LEU A 955 19.94 -6.43 3.11
C LEU A 955 19.24 -5.08 3.04
N LEU A 956 19.72 -4.17 2.21
CA LEU A 956 19.13 -2.85 2.03
C LEU A 956 17.70 -2.92 1.49
N ARG A 957 17.40 -3.86 0.61
CA ARG A 957 16.02 -4.11 0.16
C ARG A 957 15.13 -4.58 1.30
N SER A 958 15.66 -5.44 2.17
CA SER A 958 14.92 -5.92 3.35
C SER A 958 14.71 -4.81 4.39
N HIS A 959 15.57 -3.77 4.41
CA HIS A 959 15.45 -2.62 5.30
C HIS A 959 14.32 -1.65 4.93
N SER A 960 13.70 -1.78 3.77
CA SER A 960 12.57 -0.92 3.35
C SER A 960 11.25 -1.30 4.03
N ASN A 961 11.12 -2.56 4.42
CA ASN A 961 9.89 -3.13 4.97
C ASN A 961 10.14 -3.82 6.32
N CYS A 962 9.16 -3.69 7.21
CA CYS A 962 9.09 -4.42 8.46
C CYS A 962 8.65 -5.89 8.23
N SER A 963 8.86 -6.76 9.20
CA SER A 963 8.28 -8.12 9.24
C SER A 963 6.76 -8.12 9.04
N CYS A 964 6.07 -7.10 9.60
CA CYS A 964 4.63 -6.92 9.43
C CYS A 964 4.20 -6.37 8.06
N GLY A 965 5.13 -6.08 7.15
CA GLY A 965 4.83 -5.49 5.84
C GLY A 965 4.62 -3.97 5.85
N GLY A 966 4.66 -3.31 7.01
CA GLY A 966 4.68 -1.85 7.12
C GLY A 966 6.00 -1.27 6.59
N ARG A 967 5.98 -0.03 6.14
CA ARG A 967 7.16 0.67 5.61
C ARG A 967 7.99 1.27 6.76
N MET A 968 9.28 1.44 6.49
CA MET A 968 10.21 2.01 7.45
C MET A 968 10.48 3.49 7.14
N ALA A 969 10.56 4.29 8.20
CA ALA A 969 10.96 5.69 8.16
C ALA A 969 12.20 5.90 9.04
N VAL A 970 13.08 6.81 8.66
CA VAL A 970 14.23 7.20 9.49
C VAL A 970 13.74 8.13 10.59
N LEU A 971 14.07 7.81 11.83
CA LEU A 971 13.72 8.63 12.98
C LEU A 971 14.64 9.86 13.07
N PRO A 972 14.11 11.04 13.42
CA PRO A 972 14.91 12.20 13.79
C PRO A 972 15.77 11.87 15.03
N GLN A 973 16.99 12.43 15.08
CA GLN A 973 17.89 12.18 16.21
C GLN A 973 17.31 12.65 17.56
N ASP A 974 16.45 13.64 17.54
CA ASP A 974 15.81 14.18 18.74
C ASP A 974 14.71 13.26 19.28
N GLU A 975 13.95 12.59 18.41
CA GLU A 975 12.97 11.57 18.81
C GLU A 975 13.63 10.35 19.46
N VAL A 976 14.83 9.99 19.00
CA VAL A 976 15.60 8.88 19.59
C VAL A 976 16.04 9.23 21.03
N LYS A 977 16.19 10.52 21.38
CA LYS A 977 16.58 10.98 22.73
C LYS A 977 15.42 10.96 23.73
N HIS A 978 14.18 11.08 23.28
CA HIS A 978 12.99 11.21 24.13
C HIS A 978 12.16 9.92 24.23
N ASN A 979 12.44 8.92 23.39
CA ASN A 979 11.88 7.57 23.47
C ASN A 979 12.91 6.63 24.20
#